data_569f3d3c8c116d881728e4f6cc36ce6b
#
_entry.id   569f3d3c8c116d881728e4f6cc36ce6b
#
_cell.length_a   1.000
_cell.length_b   1.000
_cell.length_c   1.000
_cell.angle_alpha   90.00
_cell.angle_beta   90.00
_cell.angle_gamma   90.00
#
_symmetry.space_group_name_H-M   'P 1'
#
loop_
_entity.id
_entity.type
_entity.pdbx_description
1 polymer ?
#
loop_
_entity_poly.entity_id
_entity_poly.type
_entity_poly.pdbx_seq_one_letter_code
_entity_poly.pdbx_strand_id
1 'polypeptide(L)'
;KNPPDKCFTHWERIADINLYTPAEEPYSGTPATLFESLRQLQFQEVEAFTFVAYPRPRSYNVETIDKEELPYEDLYAMEVDTAYHSVFTPEVLQGSWAVASQTPNAVILTRSLAHKIFGLGENPIGKRMTLAQRLFSSPDTTPRTGGTIYTIQAIIEDIPLNTSLSFLQKIDMLILNDSEGLIQFDGRDSMTGGLTFALLRPGKTSAQLEASFRAMDLKHTIFNEKNTVSASNFGKLFREKSVAPYFAGITFIVGLLILLTGLLNFFHFLTGSYLNRSHEFGIRKVNGSNGNKLFWLLFTQAIIISFIAFLLTFCLIEIFTPYLSFSLFDFTLVIERDLLLIQTIEYMAGVILLCLLLCLFTVWRMKHASIQSSIYKNKSKRHKQKIRNCLLGIQFFICWLFIVFTVALYLQANKTGSTLFNTLTEKEKSEIISIPMDYRFMKNDEKLALIERISQHPDIKDKMLTDINYLKGISGTSMQTEKDNRESSLEVNIMNVPNNFFEFMNIPILSGHVLKTNSDMVADRKLVERIKKDLLGTTLYNYQDSYTVCGICSDFVADTYNQSQGFVFLPCDFKYYVGHCYLKCVPGKAEEVEAFVKKMLEENLPPSIQLHISTLQEDIHQAQAIENNMKGIILFFSFVSLIITLLGVYSAITLDTERRQKE
;
A
#
# COMPACT_ATOMS: atom_id res chain seq x y z
N LYS A 1 -10.82 13.76 5.72
CA LYS A 1 -11.64 14.44 6.76
C LYS A 1 -12.19 13.49 7.80
N ASN A 2 -12.40 12.23 7.48
CA ASN A 2 -12.77 11.22 8.47
C ASN A 2 -11.49 10.49 8.90
N PRO A 3 -11.20 10.40 10.21
CA PRO A 3 -10.13 9.50 10.66
C PRO A 3 -10.45 8.09 10.16
N PRO A 4 -9.44 7.32 9.74
CA PRO A 4 -9.64 6.01 9.13
C PRO A 4 -10.42 5.04 10.05
N ASP A 5 -10.31 5.22 11.36
CA ASP A 5 -10.86 4.31 12.36
C ASP A 5 -12.28 4.63 12.82
N LYS A 6 -12.96 5.63 12.22
CA LYS A 6 -14.35 6.01 12.56
C LYS A 6 -15.38 4.92 12.29
N CYS A 7 -15.05 3.91 11.52
CA CYS A 7 -15.92 2.75 11.33
C CYS A 7 -16.15 1.96 12.63
N PHE A 8 -15.27 2.10 13.62
CA PHE A 8 -15.43 1.47 14.93
C PHE A 8 -16.14 2.41 15.91
N THR A 9 -17.21 1.94 16.55
CA THR A 9 -18.08 2.76 17.41
C THR A 9 -17.31 3.47 18.54
N HIS A 10 -16.28 2.82 19.09
CA HIS A 10 -15.52 3.33 20.25
C HIS A 10 -14.09 3.75 19.90
N TRP A 11 -13.79 4.05 18.64
CA TRP A 11 -12.42 4.33 18.17
C TRP A 11 -11.64 5.36 19.01
N GLU A 12 -12.33 6.38 19.58
CA GLU A 12 -11.69 7.39 20.44
C GLU A 12 -11.23 6.85 21.79
N ARG A 13 -11.84 5.75 22.22
CA ARG A 13 -11.58 5.09 23.51
C ARG A 13 -10.63 3.90 23.38
N ILE A 14 -10.20 3.55 22.18
CA ILE A 14 -9.25 2.45 21.96
C ILE A 14 -7.83 2.98 22.16
N ALA A 15 -7.06 2.27 22.97
CA ALA A 15 -5.62 2.45 23.11
C ALA A 15 -4.87 1.30 22.46
N ASP A 16 -3.82 1.60 21.71
CA ASP A 16 -2.85 0.67 21.16
C ASP A 16 -1.74 0.43 22.20
N ILE A 17 -1.45 -0.83 22.46
CA ILE A 17 -0.40 -1.23 23.38
C ILE A 17 0.88 -1.52 22.60
N ASN A 18 1.95 -0.88 22.99
CA ASN A 18 3.23 -0.99 22.31
C ASN A 18 4.29 -1.58 23.23
N LEU A 19 5.26 -2.24 22.61
CA LEU A 19 6.41 -2.80 23.30
C LEU A 19 7.68 -2.16 22.76
N TYR A 20 8.60 -1.78 23.67
CA TYR A 20 9.86 -1.15 23.33
C TYR A 20 11.02 -1.98 23.89
N THR A 21 12.09 -2.10 23.11
CA THR A 21 13.34 -2.71 23.56
C THR A 21 13.97 -1.90 24.70
N PRO A 22 14.94 -2.44 25.45
CA PRO A 22 15.71 -1.65 26.43
C PRO A 22 16.44 -0.44 25.83
N ALA A 23 16.68 -0.45 24.49
CA ALA A 23 17.24 0.67 23.74
C ALA A 23 16.18 1.68 23.25
N GLU A 24 14.94 1.57 23.73
CA GLU A 24 13.79 2.41 23.35
C GLU A 24 13.36 2.27 21.85
N GLU A 25 13.73 1.19 21.20
CA GLU A 25 13.25 0.88 19.84
C GLU A 25 11.90 0.17 19.88
N PRO A 26 10.90 0.57 19.05
CA PRO A 26 9.60 -0.05 19.05
C PRO A 26 9.62 -1.41 18.33
N TYR A 27 8.97 -2.41 18.89
CA TYR A 27 8.62 -3.62 18.17
C TYR A 27 7.48 -3.33 17.16
N SER A 28 7.43 -4.12 16.09
CA SER A 28 6.38 -4.01 15.07
C SER A 28 4.99 -4.37 15.60
N GLY A 29 4.90 -5.12 16.72
CA GLY A 29 3.66 -5.54 17.34
C GLY A 29 3.88 -6.02 18.77
N THR A 30 2.93 -6.78 19.29
CA THR A 30 2.95 -7.36 20.65
C THR A 30 2.74 -8.88 20.59
N PRO A 31 3.33 -9.66 21.51
CA PRO A 31 3.05 -11.08 21.60
C PRO A 31 1.73 -11.36 22.35
N ALA A 32 1.10 -12.50 22.05
CA ALA A 32 -0.11 -12.94 22.73
C ALA A 32 0.10 -13.17 24.26
N THR A 33 1.32 -13.49 24.67
CA THR A 33 1.70 -13.63 26.07
C THR A 33 1.65 -12.32 26.85
N LEU A 34 1.94 -11.18 26.20
CA LEU A 34 1.73 -9.86 26.80
C LEU A 34 0.25 -9.58 27.02
N PHE A 35 -0.58 -9.84 26.00
CA PHE A 35 -2.04 -9.70 26.11
C PHE A 35 -2.59 -10.49 27.29
N GLU A 36 -2.19 -11.75 27.45
CA GLU A 36 -2.64 -12.59 28.56
C GLU A 36 -2.19 -12.03 29.92
N SER A 37 -0.95 -11.54 30.01
CA SER A 37 -0.43 -10.92 31.23
C SER A 37 -1.21 -9.65 31.60
N LEU A 38 -1.54 -8.81 30.61
CA LEU A 38 -2.31 -7.57 30.81
C LEU A 38 -3.75 -7.86 31.23
N ARG A 39 -4.35 -8.93 30.69
CA ARG A 39 -5.72 -9.33 31.02
C ARG A 39 -5.85 -9.80 32.45
N GLN A 40 -4.81 -10.39 33.04
CA GLN A 40 -4.77 -10.81 34.45
C GLN A 40 -4.61 -9.63 35.42
N LEU A 41 -4.07 -8.50 34.94
CA LEU A 41 -3.92 -7.29 35.71
C LEU A 41 -5.21 -6.44 35.67
N GLN A 42 -5.57 -5.85 36.82
CA GLN A 42 -6.75 -4.97 36.88
C GLN A 42 -6.31 -3.51 36.76
N PHE A 43 -6.75 -2.85 35.67
CA PHE A 43 -6.53 -1.42 35.44
C PHE A 43 -7.84 -0.66 35.61
N GLN A 44 -7.83 0.44 36.37
CA GLN A 44 -9.00 1.29 36.56
C GLN A 44 -9.44 2.00 35.26
N GLU A 45 -8.50 2.19 34.35
CA GLU A 45 -8.69 2.86 33.07
C GLU A 45 -9.33 1.96 32.01
N VAL A 46 -9.19 0.62 32.13
CA VAL A 46 -9.53 -0.33 31.06
C VAL A 46 -10.84 -1.03 31.36
N GLU A 47 -11.64 -1.18 30.33
CA GLU A 47 -12.89 -1.97 30.30
C GLU A 47 -12.62 -3.39 29.80
N ALA A 48 -11.85 -3.52 28.70
CA ALA A 48 -11.46 -4.79 28.11
C ALA A 48 -10.12 -4.67 27.36
N PHE A 49 -9.37 -5.76 27.34
CA PHE A 49 -8.24 -5.94 26.41
C PHE A 49 -8.65 -6.90 25.30
N THR A 50 -8.10 -6.71 24.11
CA THR A 50 -8.23 -7.64 22.98
C THR A 50 -6.90 -7.81 22.25
N PHE A 51 -6.70 -8.98 21.68
CA PHE A 51 -5.56 -9.31 20.83
C PHE A 51 -6.02 -9.58 19.40
N VAL A 52 -5.27 -9.08 18.45
CA VAL A 52 -5.52 -9.21 17.02
C VAL A 52 -4.24 -9.67 16.35
N ALA A 53 -4.22 -10.88 15.81
CA ALA A 53 -3.08 -11.33 15.01
C ALA A 53 -3.07 -10.63 13.63
N TYR A 54 -1.89 -10.45 13.05
CA TYR A 54 -1.81 -9.90 11.70
C TYR A 54 -2.56 -10.77 10.70
N PRO A 55 -3.35 -10.18 9.78
CA PRO A 55 -4.01 -10.93 8.73
C PRO A 55 -2.99 -11.71 7.90
N ARG A 56 -3.23 -13.01 7.71
CA ARG A 56 -2.33 -13.88 6.93
C ARG A 56 -3.11 -14.60 5.84
N PRO A 57 -2.58 -14.70 4.61
CA PRO A 57 -3.21 -15.47 3.56
C PRO A 57 -3.16 -16.96 3.92
N ARG A 58 -4.28 -17.64 3.81
CA ARG A 58 -4.45 -19.06 4.07
C ARG A 58 -5.36 -19.68 3.04
N SER A 59 -5.26 -20.98 2.90
CA SER A 59 -6.07 -21.77 1.99
C SER A 59 -7.04 -22.63 2.76
N TYR A 60 -8.27 -22.71 2.30
CA TYR A 60 -9.33 -23.48 2.94
C TYR A 60 -10.11 -24.30 1.90
N ASN A 61 -10.47 -25.53 2.28
CA ASN A 61 -11.52 -26.26 1.59
C ASN A 61 -12.86 -25.85 2.20
N VAL A 62 -13.76 -25.34 1.40
CA VAL A 62 -15.05 -24.80 1.88
C VAL A 62 -16.17 -25.70 1.39
N GLU A 63 -17.04 -26.13 2.30
CA GLU A 63 -18.25 -26.86 2.01
C GLU A 63 -19.25 -25.93 1.29
N THR A 64 -19.48 -26.18 -0.01
CA THR A 64 -20.41 -25.42 -0.83
C THR A 64 -21.87 -25.80 -0.54
N ILE A 65 -22.80 -25.18 -1.26
CA ILE A 65 -24.25 -25.45 -1.16
C ILE A 65 -24.57 -26.90 -1.53
N ASP A 66 -23.91 -27.42 -2.55
CA ASP A 66 -24.09 -28.80 -3.05
C ASP A 66 -23.36 -29.84 -2.20
N LYS A 67 -22.83 -29.45 -1.04
CA LYS A 67 -22.00 -30.27 -0.12
C LYS A 67 -20.72 -30.81 -0.75
N GLU A 68 -20.25 -30.18 -1.79
CA GLU A 68 -18.91 -30.40 -2.31
C GLU A 68 -17.90 -29.52 -1.57
N GLU A 69 -16.71 -30.04 -1.33
CA GLU A 69 -15.61 -29.25 -0.78
C GLU A 69 -14.78 -28.67 -1.91
N LEU A 70 -14.75 -27.33 -2.05
CA LEU A 70 -13.93 -26.64 -3.02
C LEU A 70 -12.79 -25.89 -2.32
N PRO A 71 -11.56 -25.94 -2.87
CA PRO A 71 -10.44 -25.20 -2.34
C PRO A 71 -10.51 -23.72 -2.71
N TYR A 72 -10.19 -22.86 -1.74
CA TYR A 72 -10.01 -21.41 -1.93
C TYR A 72 -8.65 -21.03 -1.37
N GLU A 73 -7.87 -20.33 -2.17
CA GLU A 73 -6.52 -19.85 -1.82
C GLU A 73 -6.53 -18.37 -1.47
N ASP A 74 -5.49 -17.95 -0.77
CA ASP A 74 -5.21 -16.55 -0.45
C ASP A 74 -6.38 -15.83 0.27
N LEU A 75 -7.06 -16.54 1.17
CA LEU A 75 -8.05 -15.94 2.07
C LEU A 75 -7.33 -15.33 3.28
N TYR A 76 -7.47 -14.03 3.46
CA TYR A 76 -6.81 -13.31 4.57
C TYR A 76 -7.60 -13.50 5.87
N ALA A 77 -7.09 -14.41 6.68
CA ALA A 77 -7.65 -14.73 7.99
C ALA A 77 -6.94 -13.94 9.11
N MET A 78 -7.71 -13.35 9.99
CA MET A 78 -7.25 -12.64 11.17
C MET A 78 -7.70 -13.38 12.43
N GLU A 79 -6.75 -13.86 13.22
CA GLU A 79 -7.04 -14.50 14.51
C GLU A 79 -7.34 -13.42 15.56
N VAL A 80 -8.43 -13.59 16.30
CA VAL A 80 -8.86 -12.61 17.32
C VAL A 80 -9.38 -13.35 18.56
N ASP A 81 -9.32 -12.70 19.71
CA ASP A 81 -9.94 -13.21 20.92
C ASP A 81 -11.44 -12.87 21.01
N THR A 82 -12.14 -13.44 21.96
CA THR A 82 -13.59 -13.24 22.13
C THR A 82 -13.98 -11.82 22.54
N ALA A 83 -13.05 -11.03 23.13
CA ALA A 83 -13.28 -9.64 23.51
C ALA A 83 -13.24 -8.67 22.33
N TYR A 84 -12.78 -9.10 21.16
CA TYR A 84 -12.71 -8.29 19.94
C TYR A 84 -14.01 -7.53 19.65
N HIS A 85 -15.15 -8.19 19.77
CA HIS A 85 -16.45 -7.56 19.53
C HIS A 85 -16.75 -6.38 20.47
N SER A 86 -16.35 -6.50 21.75
CA SER A 86 -16.56 -5.42 22.72
C SER A 86 -15.72 -4.19 22.41
N VAL A 87 -14.53 -4.38 21.81
CA VAL A 87 -13.59 -3.32 21.50
C VAL A 87 -13.89 -2.68 20.15
N PHE A 88 -14.05 -3.49 19.10
CA PHE A 88 -14.20 -3.01 17.72
C PHE A 88 -15.63 -2.97 17.19
N THR A 89 -16.58 -3.60 17.90
CA THR A 89 -18.02 -3.55 17.60
C THR A 89 -18.36 -3.75 16.11
N PRO A 90 -17.89 -4.84 15.45
CA PRO A 90 -18.22 -5.09 14.05
C PRO A 90 -19.73 -5.27 13.86
N GLU A 91 -20.27 -4.73 12.78
CA GLU A 91 -21.69 -4.90 12.45
C GLU A 91 -21.94 -6.34 11.99
N VAL A 92 -22.76 -7.07 12.74
CA VAL A 92 -23.13 -8.45 12.42
C VAL A 92 -24.37 -8.46 11.53
N LEU A 93 -24.22 -8.95 10.30
CA LEU A 93 -25.28 -8.99 9.29
C LEU A 93 -26.15 -10.24 9.38
N GLN A 94 -25.50 -11.38 9.66
CA GLN A 94 -26.15 -12.67 9.82
C GLN A 94 -25.45 -13.47 10.91
N GLY A 95 -26.17 -14.40 11.57
CA GLY A 95 -25.63 -15.20 12.65
C GLY A 95 -25.55 -14.46 13.98
N SER A 96 -24.65 -14.89 14.86
CA SER A 96 -24.51 -14.32 16.20
C SER A 96 -23.07 -14.40 16.71
N TRP A 97 -22.52 -13.25 17.14
CA TRP A 97 -21.23 -13.23 17.80
C TRP A 97 -21.21 -14.01 19.12
N ALA A 98 -22.29 -13.95 19.89
CA ALA A 98 -22.39 -14.67 21.15
C ALA A 98 -22.35 -16.20 20.95
N VAL A 99 -22.94 -16.71 19.88
CA VAL A 99 -22.83 -18.12 19.50
C VAL A 99 -21.42 -18.45 19.02
N ALA A 100 -20.84 -17.58 18.18
CA ALA A 100 -19.48 -17.75 17.68
C ALA A 100 -18.46 -17.83 18.81
N SER A 101 -18.57 -16.97 19.83
CA SER A 101 -17.65 -16.94 20.99
C SER A 101 -17.70 -18.16 21.88
N GLN A 102 -18.79 -18.95 21.80
CA GLN A 102 -18.96 -20.21 22.56
C GLN A 102 -18.69 -21.46 21.71
N THR A 103 -18.52 -21.30 20.41
CA THR A 103 -18.29 -22.40 19.46
C THR A 103 -16.80 -22.58 19.23
N PRO A 104 -16.23 -23.76 19.53
CA PRO A 104 -14.83 -24.05 19.19
C PRO A 104 -14.60 -23.93 17.70
N ASN A 105 -13.47 -23.35 17.32
CA ASN A 105 -13.09 -23.12 15.90
C ASN A 105 -14.18 -22.38 15.11
N ALA A 106 -14.79 -21.36 15.71
CA ALA A 106 -15.72 -20.50 15.00
C ALA A 106 -14.99 -19.59 14.02
N VAL A 107 -15.56 -19.43 12.82
CA VAL A 107 -15.12 -18.46 11.84
C VAL A 107 -16.25 -17.49 11.50
N ILE A 108 -15.89 -16.24 11.32
CA ILE A 108 -16.79 -15.15 10.96
C ILE A 108 -16.31 -14.60 9.62
N LEU A 109 -17.18 -14.62 8.62
CA LEU A 109 -16.84 -14.13 7.28
C LEU A 109 -17.19 -12.65 7.11
N THR A 110 -16.46 -11.96 6.27
CA THR A 110 -16.90 -10.67 5.75
C THR A 110 -17.99 -10.86 4.70
N ARG A 111 -18.81 -9.82 4.47
CA ARG A 111 -19.86 -9.83 3.44
C ARG A 111 -19.30 -10.20 2.06
N SER A 112 -18.21 -9.54 1.67
CA SER A 112 -17.58 -9.77 0.35
C SER A 112 -17.11 -11.20 0.18
N LEU A 113 -16.50 -11.81 1.20
CA LEU A 113 -16.08 -13.21 1.13
C LEU A 113 -17.28 -14.15 1.08
N ALA A 114 -18.31 -13.92 1.91
CA ALA A 114 -19.52 -14.74 1.90
C ALA A 114 -20.19 -14.72 0.51
N HIS A 115 -20.29 -13.55 -0.12
CA HIS A 115 -20.83 -13.42 -1.49
C HIS A 115 -19.94 -14.09 -2.55
N LYS A 116 -18.61 -14.00 -2.39
CA LYS A 116 -17.65 -14.64 -3.31
C LYS A 116 -17.78 -16.16 -3.32
N ILE A 117 -17.98 -16.77 -2.15
CA ILE A 117 -18.00 -18.24 -2.00
C ILE A 117 -19.41 -18.81 -2.25
N PHE A 118 -20.44 -18.20 -1.69
CA PHE A 118 -21.81 -18.76 -1.64
C PHE A 118 -22.80 -18.04 -2.57
N GLY A 119 -22.42 -16.90 -3.16
CA GLY A 119 -23.33 -16.10 -3.97
C GLY A 119 -24.25 -15.20 -3.14
N LEU A 120 -25.10 -14.46 -3.85
CA LEU A 120 -26.09 -13.55 -3.25
C LEU A 120 -27.31 -14.34 -2.79
N GLY A 121 -27.69 -14.18 -1.49
CA GLY A 121 -28.93 -14.73 -0.95
C GLY A 121 -28.81 -16.12 -0.31
N GLU A 122 -27.67 -16.73 -0.34
CA GLU A 122 -27.41 -18.02 0.32
C GLU A 122 -27.01 -17.82 1.79
N ASN A 123 -27.40 -18.78 2.64
CA ASN A 123 -27.04 -18.76 4.06
C ASN A 123 -25.83 -19.67 4.34
N PRO A 124 -24.66 -19.12 4.62
CA PRO A 124 -23.46 -19.92 4.92
C PRO A 124 -23.34 -20.37 6.37
N ILE A 125 -24.23 -19.92 7.28
CA ILE A 125 -24.16 -20.24 8.70
C ILE A 125 -24.26 -21.74 8.93
N GLY A 126 -23.32 -22.29 9.72
CA GLY A 126 -23.22 -23.71 10.02
C GLY A 126 -22.41 -24.54 9.01
N LYS A 127 -22.04 -23.98 7.86
CA LYS A 127 -21.17 -24.66 6.89
C LYS A 127 -19.73 -24.74 7.40
N ARG A 128 -18.98 -25.69 6.87
CA ARG A 128 -17.62 -26.02 7.32
C ARG A 128 -16.57 -25.45 6.39
N MET A 129 -15.47 -25.03 6.99
CA MET A 129 -14.24 -24.63 6.30
C MET A 129 -13.08 -25.43 6.91
N THR A 130 -12.38 -26.21 6.10
CA THR A 130 -11.23 -27.00 6.54
C THR A 130 -9.95 -26.30 6.14
N LEU A 131 -9.09 -25.96 7.11
CA LEU A 131 -7.79 -25.33 6.83
C LEU A 131 -6.93 -26.31 6.03
N ALA A 132 -6.53 -25.89 4.82
CA ALA A 132 -5.59 -26.65 4.02
C ALA A 132 -4.20 -26.56 4.66
N GLN A 133 -3.69 -27.67 5.16
CA GLN A 133 -2.34 -27.72 5.72
C GLN A 133 -1.33 -27.72 4.57
N ARG A 134 -0.20 -27.00 4.75
CA ARG A 134 0.96 -27.21 3.91
C ARG A 134 1.42 -28.66 4.11
N LEU A 135 1.31 -29.44 3.07
CA LEU A 135 1.86 -30.80 3.04
C LEU A 135 3.38 -30.68 2.81
N PHE A 136 4.11 -30.33 3.88
CA PHE A 136 5.55 -30.53 3.86
C PHE A 136 5.79 -32.04 3.89
N SER A 137 6.33 -32.57 2.82
CA SER A 137 6.81 -33.94 2.76
C SER A 137 8.14 -34.04 3.55
N SER A 138 8.09 -33.93 4.87
CA SER A 138 9.23 -34.36 5.67
C SER A 138 9.25 -35.88 5.68
N PRO A 139 10.40 -36.54 5.43
CA PRO A 139 10.48 -38.00 5.43
C PRO A 139 10.06 -38.65 6.75
N ASP A 140 10.09 -37.90 7.86
CA ASP A 140 9.82 -38.38 9.21
C ASP A 140 8.46 -38.00 9.80
N THR A 141 7.62 -37.25 9.09
CA THR A 141 6.30 -36.90 9.59
C THR A 141 5.23 -37.69 8.87
N THR A 142 4.53 -38.55 9.61
CA THR A 142 3.24 -39.13 9.21
C THR A 142 2.35 -38.01 8.69
N PRO A 143 1.70 -38.18 7.50
CA PRO A 143 0.78 -37.20 6.99
C PRO A 143 -0.28 -36.92 8.06
N ARG A 144 -0.32 -35.71 8.60
CA ARG A 144 -1.45 -35.28 9.43
C ARG A 144 -2.65 -35.17 8.49
N THR A 145 -3.40 -36.25 8.40
CA THR A 145 -4.68 -36.28 7.72
C THR A 145 -5.67 -35.51 8.60
N GLY A 146 -6.11 -34.35 8.12
CA GLY A 146 -7.14 -33.54 8.73
C GLY A 146 -6.64 -32.16 9.16
N GLY A 147 -6.91 -31.14 8.35
CA GLY A 147 -6.79 -29.74 8.76
C GLY A 147 -7.79 -29.39 9.85
N THR A 148 -7.55 -28.31 10.59
CA THR A 148 -8.52 -27.78 11.56
C THR A 148 -9.81 -27.44 10.81
N ILE A 149 -10.92 -27.97 11.32
CA ILE A 149 -12.26 -27.70 10.78
C ILE A 149 -12.83 -26.52 11.54
N TYR A 150 -13.21 -25.50 10.79
CA TYR A 150 -13.90 -24.32 11.29
C TYR A 150 -15.38 -24.36 10.89
N THR A 151 -16.23 -23.75 11.70
CA THR A 151 -17.67 -23.62 11.40
C THR A 151 -18.02 -22.14 11.26
N ILE A 152 -18.68 -21.77 10.18
CA ILE A 152 -19.15 -20.42 9.93
C ILE A 152 -20.30 -20.10 10.87
N GLN A 153 -20.13 -19.08 11.75
CA GLN A 153 -21.12 -18.73 12.79
C GLN A 153 -21.72 -17.34 12.60
N ALA A 154 -21.04 -16.46 11.87
CA ALA A 154 -21.57 -15.12 11.59
C ALA A 154 -21.01 -14.55 10.30
N ILE A 155 -21.70 -13.55 9.76
CA ILE A 155 -21.22 -12.67 8.70
C ILE A 155 -21.23 -11.25 9.25
N ILE A 156 -20.13 -10.53 9.03
CA ILE A 156 -19.96 -9.13 9.42
C ILE A 156 -19.84 -8.25 8.18
N GLU A 157 -20.05 -6.95 8.36
CA GLU A 157 -19.71 -5.96 7.35
C GLU A 157 -18.21 -5.97 7.03
N ASP A 158 -17.85 -5.61 5.81
CA ASP A 158 -16.46 -5.56 5.38
C ASP A 158 -15.66 -4.56 6.22
N ILE A 159 -14.47 -4.96 6.66
CA ILE A 159 -13.56 -4.07 7.40
C ILE A 159 -12.83 -3.19 6.36
N PRO A 160 -12.94 -1.84 6.46
CA PRO A 160 -12.30 -0.96 5.50
C PRO A 160 -10.78 -1.11 5.49
N LEU A 161 -10.18 -1.04 4.30
CA LEU A 161 -8.74 -1.19 4.10
C LEU A 161 -7.91 -0.09 4.78
N ASN A 162 -8.48 1.11 4.94
CA ASN A 162 -7.81 2.28 5.47
C ASN A 162 -7.96 2.44 6.99
N THR A 163 -7.98 1.34 7.74
CA THR A 163 -8.06 1.36 9.21
C THR A 163 -6.72 1.00 9.85
N SER A 164 -6.56 1.39 11.11
CA SER A 164 -5.42 0.97 11.94
C SER A 164 -5.38 -0.54 12.22
N LEU A 165 -6.44 -1.25 11.90
CA LEU A 165 -6.55 -2.70 12.03
C LEU A 165 -6.09 -3.42 10.77
N SER A 166 -6.47 -2.91 9.60
CA SER A 166 -6.17 -3.53 8.30
C SER A 166 -4.80 -3.14 7.75
N PHE A 167 -4.31 -1.93 8.01
CA PHE A 167 -3.09 -1.36 7.43
C PHE A 167 -2.98 -1.51 5.91
N LEU A 168 -4.11 -1.36 5.21
CA LEU A 168 -4.24 -1.57 3.78
C LEU A 168 -4.17 -3.06 3.35
N GLN A 169 -4.18 -4.00 4.27
CA GLN A 169 -4.38 -5.42 3.98
C GLN A 169 -5.87 -5.76 4.01
N LYS A 170 -6.28 -6.62 3.09
CA LYS A 170 -7.64 -7.17 3.09
C LYS A 170 -7.82 -8.12 4.26
N ILE A 171 -8.99 -8.07 4.90
CA ILE A 171 -9.42 -9.03 5.91
C ILE A 171 -10.66 -9.72 5.37
N ASP A 172 -10.56 -11.01 5.09
CA ASP A 172 -11.64 -11.80 4.54
C ASP A 172 -12.47 -12.49 5.63
N MET A 173 -11.82 -12.86 6.75
CA MET A 173 -12.48 -13.55 7.84
C MET A 173 -11.79 -13.32 9.17
N LEU A 174 -12.55 -13.50 10.25
CA LEU A 174 -12.05 -13.53 11.62
C LEU A 174 -12.15 -14.97 12.15
N ILE A 175 -11.08 -15.45 12.79
CA ILE A 175 -11.05 -16.72 13.47
C ILE A 175 -11.02 -16.44 14.96
N LEU A 176 -12.03 -16.94 15.69
CA LEU A 176 -12.12 -16.77 17.12
C LEU A 176 -11.29 -17.84 17.83
N ASN A 177 -10.35 -17.39 18.63
CA ASN A 177 -9.51 -18.23 19.48
C ASN A 177 -9.61 -17.79 20.93
N ASP A 178 -9.43 -18.73 21.84
CA ASP A 178 -9.15 -18.42 23.25
C ASP A 178 -7.69 -18.00 23.43
N SER A 179 -7.34 -17.56 24.63
CA SER A 179 -5.98 -17.08 24.94
C SER A 179 -4.92 -18.16 24.69
N GLU A 180 -5.24 -19.42 24.98
CA GLU A 180 -4.31 -20.53 24.80
C GLU A 180 -4.09 -20.83 23.31
N GLY A 181 -5.15 -20.78 22.51
CA GLY A 181 -5.08 -20.92 21.06
C GLY A 181 -4.28 -19.79 20.41
N LEU A 182 -4.43 -18.55 20.88
CA LEU A 182 -3.64 -17.41 20.42
C LEU A 182 -2.16 -17.57 20.76
N ILE A 183 -1.82 -18.03 21.97
CA ILE A 183 -0.42 -18.28 22.37
C ILE A 183 0.20 -19.41 21.55
N GLN A 184 -0.56 -20.49 21.29
CA GLN A 184 -0.08 -21.57 20.43
C GLN A 184 0.16 -21.11 18.98
N PHE A 185 -0.69 -20.20 18.50
CA PHE A 185 -0.57 -19.61 17.18
C PHE A 185 0.65 -18.70 17.05
N ASP A 186 0.90 -17.85 18.05
CA ASP A 186 2.01 -16.86 18.05
C ASP A 186 3.35 -17.49 18.43
N GLY A 187 3.36 -18.62 19.16
CA GLY A 187 4.53 -19.24 19.76
C GLY A 187 4.86 -18.64 21.14
N ARG A 188 5.16 -19.49 22.12
CA ARG A 188 5.33 -19.06 23.54
C ARG A 188 6.51 -18.11 23.76
N ASP A 189 7.56 -18.20 22.98
CA ASP A 189 8.84 -17.50 23.20
C ASP A 189 9.21 -16.53 22.09
N SER A 190 8.35 -16.35 21.11
CA SER A 190 8.72 -15.58 19.94
C SER A 190 7.68 -14.53 19.59
N MET A 191 8.19 -13.45 19.20
CA MET A 191 7.71 -12.56 18.16
C MET A 191 6.31 -11.96 18.35
N THR A 192 6.30 -10.72 18.16
CA THR A 192 5.20 -9.80 17.95
C THR A 192 4.30 -10.24 16.77
N GLY A 193 3.51 -11.30 16.98
CA GLY A 193 2.63 -11.89 15.95
C GLY A 193 1.34 -11.14 15.73
N GLY A 194 1.07 -10.06 16.51
CA GLY A 194 -0.17 -9.30 16.42
C GLY A 194 -0.10 -7.97 17.15
N LEU A 195 -1.27 -7.42 17.47
CA LEU A 195 -1.47 -6.15 18.16
C LEU A 195 -2.36 -6.36 19.36
N THR A 196 -2.04 -5.72 20.47
CA THR A 196 -2.88 -5.69 21.68
C THR A 196 -3.55 -4.33 21.78
N PHE A 197 -4.86 -4.35 22.01
CA PHE A 197 -5.64 -3.12 22.19
C PHE A 197 -6.38 -3.14 23.52
N ALA A 198 -6.60 -1.95 24.08
CA ALA A 198 -7.39 -1.73 25.27
C ALA A 198 -8.59 -0.84 24.99
N LEU A 199 -9.80 -1.25 25.35
CA LEU A 199 -10.95 -0.36 25.40
C LEU A 199 -10.90 0.40 26.74
N LEU A 200 -10.76 1.71 26.66
CA LEU A 200 -10.72 2.56 27.84
C LEU A 200 -12.14 2.85 28.35
N ARG A 201 -12.28 2.98 29.67
CA ARG A 201 -13.53 3.42 30.28
C ARG A 201 -13.88 4.85 29.86
N PRO A 202 -15.18 5.24 29.84
CA PRO A 202 -15.60 6.57 29.50
C PRO A 202 -14.86 7.64 30.32
N GLY A 203 -14.31 8.65 29.63
CA GLY A 203 -13.55 9.75 30.24
C GLY A 203 -12.08 9.42 30.58
N LYS A 204 -11.61 8.21 30.32
CA LYS A 204 -10.19 7.82 30.46
C LYS A 204 -9.44 8.00 29.13
N THR A 205 -8.12 8.20 29.23
CA THR A 205 -7.24 8.45 28.08
C THR A 205 -6.08 7.46 28.05
N SER A 206 -5.50 7.23 26.86
CA SER A 206 -4.28 6.41 26.70
C SER A 206 -3.11 6.94 27.54
N ALA A 207 -3.01 8.27 27.72
CA ALA A 207 -1.99 8.86 28.57
C ALA A 207 -2.12 8.49 30.06
N GLN A 208 -3.35 8.32 30.57
CA GLN A 208 -3.59 7.83 31.93
C GLN A 208 -3.20 6.35 32.06
N LEU A 209 -3.56 5.52 31.09
CA LEU A 209 -3.12 4.12 31.06
C LEU A 209 -1.60 4.00 30.99
N GLU A 210 -0.96 4.83 30.16
CA GLU A 210 0.50 4.90 30.07
C GLU A 210 1.13 5.29 31.43
N ALA A 211 0.54 6.25 32.16
CA ALA A 211 1.00 6.61 33.49
C ALA A 211 0.88 5.44 34.49
N SER A 212 -0.18 4.64 34.40
CA SER A 212 -0.37 3.43 35.21
C SER A 212 0.70 2.37 34.89
N PHE A 213 1.02 2.15 33.61
CA PHE A 213 2.09 1.24 33.20
C PHE A 213 3.46 1.68 33.75
N ARG A 214 3.77 2.97 33.68
CA ARG A 214 5.01 3.52 34.24
C ARG A 214 5.06 3.42 35.77
N ALA A 215 3.96 3.68 36.45
CA ALA A 215 3.88 3.58 37.91
C ALA A 215 4.13 2.15 38.41
N MET A 216 3.75 1.15 37.61
CA MET A 216 3.96 -0.27 37.90
C MET A 216 5.32 -0.80 37.42
N ASP A 217 6.14 0.01 36.73
CA ASP A 217 7.34 -0.41 35.97
C ASP A 217 7.04 -1.63 35.10
N LEU A 218 5.91 -1.59 34.37
CA LEU A 218 5.40 -2.71 33.62
C LEU A 218 6.36 -3.11 32.50
N LYS A 219 6.87 -4.34 32.57
CA LYS A 219 7.80 -4.91 31.61
C LYS A 219 7.33 -6.28 31.16
N HIS A 220 7.66 -6.61 29.92
CA HIS A 220 7.41 -7.95 29.39
C HIS A 220 8.71 -8.53 28.85
N THR A 221 8.97 -9.82 29.15
CA THR A 221 10.21 -10.48 28.75
C THR A 221 10.01 -11.19 27.42
N ILE A 222 10.75 -10.78 26.39
CA ILE A 222 10.88 -11.46 25.09
C ILE A 222 12.37 -11.67 24.85
N PHE A 223 12.78 -12.81 24.38
CA PHE A 223 14.17 -13.17 24.09
C PHE A 223 15.13 -12.88 25.27
N ASN A 224 14.69 -13.10 26.50
CA ASN A 224 15.42 -12.79 27.73
C ASN A 224 15.67 -11.28 27.98
N GLU A 225 15.05 -10.39 27.24
CA GLU A 225 15.12 -8.95 27.43
C GLU A 225 13.88 -8.44 28.15
N LYS A 226 14.10 -7.47 29.08
CA LYS A 226 13.00 -6.79 29.77
C LYS A 226 12.57 -5.56 28.98
N ASN A 227 11.54 -5.74 28.17
CA ASN A 227 10.99 -4.73 27.27
C ASN A 227 9.93 -3.88 27.99
N THR A 228 9.91 -2.58 27.73
CA THR A 228 8.97 -1.63 28.34
C THR A 228 7.63 -1.67 27.60
N VAL A 229 6.52 -1.76 28.36
CA VAL A 229 5.16 -1.70 27.81
C VAL A 229 4.64 -0.27 27.88
N SER A 230 4.06 0.21 26.80
CA SER A 230 3.47 1.55 26.72
C SER A 230 2.09 1.54 26.07
N ALA A 231 1.34 2.65 26.23
CA ALA A 231 0.02 2.81 25.63
C ALA A 231 -0.06 4.08 24.80
N SER A 232 -0.55 3.96 23.56
CA SER A 232 -0.75 5.09 22.68
C SER A 232 -2.20 5.18 22.18
N ASN A 233 -2.55 6.28 21.53
CA ASN A 233 -3.90 6.46 21.00
C ASN A 233 -4.05 5.68 19.67
N PHE A 234 -5.08 4.84 19.57
CA PHE A 234 -5.39 4.05 18.39
C PHE A 234 -5.54 4.90 17.12
N GLY A 235 -6.22 6.04 17.19
CA GLY A 235 -6.39 6.93 16.04
C GLY A 235 -5.11 7.55 15.48
N LYS A 236 -3.95 7.38 16.15
CA LYS A 236 -2.63 7.77 15.64
C LYS A 236 -1.91 6.62 14.95
N LEU A 237 -2.27 5.38 15.25
CA LEU A 237 -1.57 4.16 14.82
C LEU A 237 -1.46 4.07 13.29
N PHE A 238 -2.56 4.27 12.56
CA PHE A 238 -2.55 4.27 11.09
C PHE A 238 -1.64 5.36 10.52
N ARG A 239 -1.63 6.54 11.15
CA ARG A 239 -0.80 7.67 10.70
C ARG A 239 0.69 7.41 10.92
N GLU A 240 1.05 6.73 12.00
CA GLU A 240 2.45 6.51 12.39
C GLU A 240 3.04 5.28 11.68
N LYS A 241 2.26 4.23 11.47
CA LYS A 241 2.74 2.97 10.88
C LYS A 241 2.43 2.80 9.39
N SER A 242 1.50 3.58 8.81
CA SER A 242 1.13 3.47 7.39
C SER A 242 1.85 4.49 6.53
N VAL A 243 2.18 4.10 5.30
CA VAL A 243 2.70 5.02 4.26
C VAL A 243 1.59 5.87 3.60
N ALA A 244 0.32 5.49 3.76
CA ALA A 244 -0.82 6.18 3.15
C ALA A 244 -0.93 7.67 3.50
N PRO A 245 -0.69 8.15 4.75
CA PRO A 245 -0.70 9.57 5.08
C PRO A 245 0.34 10.38 4.32
N TYR A 246 1.51 9.83 4.05
CA TYR A 246 2.54 10.51 3.26
C TYR A 246 2.08 10.70 1.81
N PHE A 247 1.48 9.67 1.20
CA PHE A 247 0.86 9.77 -0.12
C PHE A 247 -0.25 10.81 -0.16
N ALA A 248 -1.16 10.78 0.81
CA ALA A 248 -2.23 11.78 0.92
C ALA A 248 -1.67 13.19 1.08
N GLY A 249 -0.60 13.37 1.88
CA GLY A 249 0.09 14.64 2.07
C GLY A 249 0.70 15.18 0.78
N ILE A 250 1.43 14.35 0.04
CA ILE A 250 2.03 14.73 -1.25
C ILE A 250 0.93 15.10 -2.26
N THR A 251 -0.09 14.27 -2.41
CA THR A 251 -1.22 14.52 -3.32
C THR A 251 -1.96 15.80 -2.96
N PHE A 252 -2.16 16.08 -1.66
CA PHE A 252 -2.77 17.30 -1.17
C PHE A 252 -1.92 18.54 -1.53
N ILE A 253 -0.60 18.49 -1.32
CA ILE A 253 0.31 19.61 -1.68
C ILE A 253 0.27 19.86 -3.19
N VAL A 254 0.32 18.81 -3.99
CA VAL A 254 0.25 18.89 -5.46
C VAL A 254 -1.09 19.50 -5.89
N GLY A 255 -2.21 19.04 -5.34
CA GLY A 255 -3.54 19.60 -5.61
C GLY A 255 -3.65 21.08 -5.20
N LEU A 256 -3.09 21.46 -4.05
CA LEU A 256 -3.04 22.83 -3.59
C LEU A 256 -2.23 23.75 -4.55
N LEU A 257 -1.09 23.29 -5.05
CA LEU A 257 -0.28 24.03 -6.01
C LEU A 257 -1.03 24.23 -7.33
N ILE A 258 -1.77 23.23 -7.81
CA ILE A 258 -2.60 23.35 -9.02
C ILE A 258 -3.75 24.33 -8.80
N LEU A 259 -4.44 24.22 -7.67
CA LEU A 259 -5.50 25.15 -7.29
C LEU A 259 -4.96 26.59 -7.25
N LEU A 260 -3.79 26.79 -6.63
CA LEU A 260 -3.13 28.10 -6.59
C LEU A 260 -2.83 28.62 -8.00
N THR A 261 -2.31 27.78 -8.90
CA THR A 261 -2.03 28.15 -10.29
C THR A 261 -3.31 28.53 -11.02
N GLY A 262 -4.40 27.77 -10.84
CA GLY A 262 -5.71 28.09 -11.40
C GLY A 262 -6.31 29.39 -10.86
N LEU A 263 -6.20 29.65 -9.56
CA LEU A 263 -6.63 30.89 -8.93
C LEU A 263 -5.83 32.10 -9.40
N LEU A 264 -4.53 31.96 -9.55
CA LEU A 264 -3.68 33.01 -10.11
C LEU A 264 -4.08 33.34 -11.54
N ASN A 265 -4.37 32.33 -12.36
CA ASN A 265 -4.84 32.54 -13.73
C ASN A 265 -6.22 33.22 -13.76
N PHE A 266 -7.14 32.78 -12.90
CA PHE A 266 -8.45 33.43 -12.73
C PHE A 266 -8.32 34.90 -12.27
N PHE A 267 -7.43 35.18 -11.32
CA PHE A 267 -7.13 36.54 -10.88
C PHE A 267 -6.56 37.40 -12.01
N HIS A 268 -5.69 36.83 -12.86
CA HIS A 268 -5.19 37.50 -14.07
C HIS A 268 -6.33 37.84 -15.03
N PHE A 269 -7.23 36.91 -15.29
CA PHE A 269 -8.39 37.11 -16.14
C PHE A 269 -9.30 38.25 -15.60
N LEU A 270 -9.64 38.21 -14.31
CA LEU A 270 -10.45 39.27 -13.68
C LEU A 270 -9.79 40.63 -13.75
N THR A 271 -8.49 40.70 -13.45
CA THR A 271 -7.73 41.95 -13.48
C THR A 271 -7.61 42.47 -14.90
N GLY A 272 -7.41 41.59 -15.87
CA GLY A 272 -7.36 41.93 -17.29
C GLY A 272 -8.69 42.46 -17.83
N SER A 273 -9.79 41.76 -17.54
CA SER A 273 -11.15 42.15 -17.88
C SER A 273 -11.50 43.53 -17.30
N TYR A 274 -11.11 43.76 -16.04
CA TYR A 274 -11.29 45.07 -15.41
C TYR A 274 -10.48 46.18 -16.10
N LEU A 275 -9.21 45.93 -16.37
CA LEU A 275 -8.35 46.93 -17.00
C LEU A 275 -8.83 47.35 -18.41
N ASN A 276 -9.35 46.40 -19.17
CA ASN A 276 -9.92 46.68 -20.51
C ASN A 276 -11.23 47.46 -20.43
N ARG A 277 -12.01 47.29 -19.40
CA ARG A 277 -13.29 47.98 -19.16
C ARG A 277 -13.17 49.15 -18.18
N SER A 278 -11.98 49.56 -17.79
CA SER A 278 -11.76 50.62 -16.80
C SER A 278 -12.39 51.95 -17.19
N HIS A 279 -12.43 52.27 -18.47
CA HIS A 279 -13.10 53.48 -19.00
C HIS A 279 -14.62 53.37 -18.87
N GLU A 280 -15.22 52.25 -19.25
CA GLU A 280 -16.66 51.94 -19.06
C GLU A 280 -17.06 52.09 -17.60
N PHE A 281 -16.28 51.48 -16.70
CA PHE A 281 -16.49 51.58 -15.25
C PHE A 281 -16.33 52.99 -14.71
N GLY A 282 -15.38 53.76 -15.28
CA GLY A 282 -15.25 55.18 -14.97
C GLY A 282 -16.49 55.98 -15.31
N ILE A 283 -17.01 55.80 -16.52
CA ILE A 283 -18.28 56.46 -16.98
C ILE A 283 -19.45 56.04 -16.13
N ARG A 284 -19.61 54.75 -15.83
CA ARG A 284 -20.68 54.24 -14.94
C ARG A 284 -20.60 54.82 -13.52
N LYS A 285 -19.38 55.03 -13.00
CA LYS A 285 -19.14 55.64 -11.69
C LYS A 285 -19.51 57.15 -11.68
N VAL A 286 -19.24 57.87 -12.75
CA VAL A 286 -19.66 59.26 -12.94
C VAL A 286 -21.21 59.35 -13.02
N ASN A 287 -21.84 58.37 -13.66
CA ASN A 287 -23.30 58.26 -13.77
C ASN A 287 -23.98 57.65 -12.52
N GLY A 288 -23.32 57.65 -11.35
CA GLY A 288 -23.88 57.25 -10.06
C GLY A 288 -23.93 55.75 -9.78
N SER A 289 -23.19 54.93 -10.53
CA SER A 289 -23.06 53.49 -10.23
C SER A 289 -22.24 53.26 -8.96
N ASN A 290 -22.86 52.64 -7.96
CA ASN A 290 -22.20 52.30 -6.69
C ASN A 290 -21.28 51.08 -6.84
N GLY A 291 -20.24 50.99 -6.00
CA GLY A 291 -19.29 49.84 -5.95
C GLY A 291 -19.96 48.49 -5.82
N ASN A 292 -21.15 48.43 -5.21
CA ASN A 292 -21.91 47.16 -5.09
C ASN A 292 -22.47 46.70 -6.45
N LYS A 293 -22.92 47.60 -7.33
CA LYS A 293 -23.39 47.23 -8.68
C LYS A 293 -22.25 46.68 -9.54
N LEU A 294 -21.05 47.25 -9.39
CA LEU A 294 -19.84 46.76 -10.07
C LEU A 294 -19.37 45.39 -9.51
N PHE A 295 -19.51 45.20 -8.19
CA PHE A 295 -19.20 43.92 -7.57
C PHE A 295 -20.13 42.84 -8.12
N TRP A 296 -21.44 43.03 -8.10
CA TRP A 296 -22.41 42.06 -8.60
C TRP A 296 -22.21 41.73 -10.08
N LEU A 297 -21.81 42.70 -10.92
CA LEU A 297 -21.51 42.46 -12.32
C LEU A 297 -20.30 41.47 -12.49
N LEU A 298 -19.21 41.73 -11.78
CA LEU A 298 -18.02 40.86 -11.83
C LEU A 298 -18.27 39.50 -11.19
N PHE A 299 -18.99 39.48 -10.09
CA PHE A 299 -19.33 38.27 -9.35
C PHE A 299 -20.27 37.35 -10.15
N THR A 300 -21.32 37.92 -10.79
CA THR A 300 -22.21 37.14 -11.66
C THR A 300 -21.43 36.52 -12.83
N GLN A 301 -20.51 37.27 -13.46
CA GLN A 301 -19.66 36.72 -14.52
C GLN A 301 -18.78 35.58 -14.00
N ALA A 302 -18.17 35.75 -12.82
CA ALA A 302 -17.36 34.71 -12.18
C ALA A 302 -18.17 33.45 -11.84
N ILE A 303 -19.40 33.61 -11.30
CA ILE A 303 -20.28 32.47 -10.99
C ILE A 303 -20.67 31.70 -12.24
N ILE A 304 -21.05 32.38 -13.32
CA ILE A 304 -21.44 31.71 -14.58
C ILE A 304 -20.29 30.88 -15.12
N ILE A 305 -19.07 31.43 -15.15
CA ILE A 305 -17.89 30.71 -15.62
C ILE A 305 -17.58 29.51 -14.69
N SER A 306 -17.65 29.72 -13.37
CA SER A 306 -17.43 28.66 -12.39
C SER A 306 -18.48 27.55 -12.49
N PHE A 307 -19.74 27.88 -12.75
CA PHE A 307 -20.81 26.91 -12.94
C PHE A 307 -20.62 26.07 -14.20
N ILE A 308 -20.24 26.70 -15.32
CA ILE A 308 -19.91 25.96 -16.55
C ILE A 308 -18.70 25.04 -16.34
N ALA A 309 -17.67 25.53 -15.66
CA ALA A 309 -16.49 24.72 -15.31
C ALA A 309 -16.87 23.53 -14.41
N PHE A 310 -17.79 23.73 -13.46
CA PHE A 310 -18.31 22.65 -12.62
C PHE A 310 -19.04 21.58 -13.42
N LEU A 311 -19.95 21.97 -14.33
CA LEU A 311 -20.64 21.01 -15.19
C LEU A 311 -19.65 20.19 -16.03
N LEU A 312 -18.63 20.84 -16.62
CA LEU A 312 -17.59 20.17 -17.36
C LEU A 312 -16.78 19.23 -16.47
N THR A 313 -16.43 19.65 -15.25
CA THR A 313 -15.71 18.80 -14.28
C THR A 313 -16.53 17.58 -13.92
N PHE A 314 -17.84 17.76 -13.69
CA PHE A 314 -18.75 16.66 -13.41
C PHE A 314 -18.82 15.65 -14.56
N CYS A 315 -18.94 16.13 -15.80
CA CYS A 315 -18.92 15.26 -16.99
C CYS A 315 -17.59 14.50 -17.11
N LEU A 316 -16.46 15.17 -16.84
CA LEU A 316 -15.14 14.54 -16.88
C LEU A 316 -14.99 13.47 -15.80
N ILE A 317 -15.47 13.73 -14.57
CA ILE A 317 -15.46 12.75 -13.47
C ILE A 317 -16.25 11.50 -13.89
N GLU A 318 -17.46 11.66 -14.41
CA GLU A 318 -18.31 10.55 -14.86
C GLU A 318 -17.65 9.70 -15.97
N ILE A 319 -16.96 10.36 -16.91
CA ILE A 319 -16.26 9.67 -18.01
C ILE A 319 -15.03 8.94 -17.51
N PHE A 320 -14.25 9.52 -16.61
CA PHE A 320 -12.95 8.98 -16.20
C PHE A 320 -13.01 8.06 -14.98
N THR A 321 -14.03 8.15 -14.11
CA THR A 321 -14.14 7.31 -12.90
C THR A 321 -14.01 5.81 -13.19
N PRO A 322 -14.61 5.23 -14.25
CA PRO A 322 -14.44 3.82 -14.56
C PRO A 322 -12.99 3.41 -14.92
N TYR A 323 -12.18 4.38 -15.35
CA TYR A 323 -10.78 4.15 -15.74
C TYR A 323 -9.78 4.51 -14.63
N LEU A 324 -10.26 5.11 -13.53
CA LEU A 324 -9.45 5.48 -12.37
C LEU A 324 -9.46 4.37 -11.32
N SER A 325 -8.97 3.19 -11.69
CA SER A 325 -8.63 2.16 -10.72
C SER A 325 -7.16 2.32 -10.32
N PHE A 326 -6.91 2.57 -9.04
CA PHE A 326 -5.57 2.58 -8.49
C PHE A 326 -5.31 1.26 -7.82
N SER A 327 -4.40 0.46 -8.37
CA SER A 327 -3.86 -0.69 -7.68
C SER A 327 -2.79 -0.22 -6.69
N LEU A 328 -3.01 -0.46 -5.41
CA LEU A 328 -2.03 -0.26 -4.36
C LEU A 328 -1.81 -1.61 -3.68
N PHE A 329 -0.60 -2.19 -3.78
CA PHE A 329 -0.33 -3.55 -3.32
C PHE A 329 -1.27 -4.58 -3.99
N ASP A 330 -1.87 -5.47 -3.24
CA ASP A 330 -2.76 -6.54 -3.73
C ASP A 330 -4.24 -6.13 -3.84
N PHE A 331 -4.56 -4.84 -3.76
CA PHE A 331 -5.94 -4.37 -3.85
C PHE A 331 -6.10 -3.16 -4.76
N THR A 332 -7.27 -3.07 -5.40
CA THR A 332 -7.69 -1.91 -6.18
C THR A 332 -8.51 -0.96 -5.31
N LEU A 333 -8.06 0.31 -5.20
CA LEU A 333 -8.87 1.37 -4.62
C LEU A 333 -10.02 1.68 -5.59
N VAL A 334 -11.23 1.30 -5.20
CA VAL A 334 -12.45 1.70 -5.91
C VAL A 334 -12.90 3.04 -5.36
N ILE A 335 -13.07 4.02 -6.24
CA ILE A 335 -13.60 5.32 -5.87
C ILE A 335 -15.12 5.21 -5.73
N GLU A 336 -15.63 5.40 -4.51
CA GLU A 336 -17.09 5.46 -4.27
C GLU A 336 -17.68 6.71 -4.94
N ARG A 337 -18.55 6.49 -5.90
CA ARG A 337 -19.17 7.55 -6.73
C ARG A 337 -19.90 8.60 -5.89
N ASP A 338 -20.72 8.17 -4.93
CA ASP A 338 -21.55 9.07 -4.12
C ASP A 338 -20.68 9.95 -3.21
N LEU A 339 -19.61 9.39 -2.64
CA LEU A 339 -18.66 10.14 -1.82
C LEU A 339 -17.89 11.16 -2.66
N LEU A 340 -17.49 10.80 -3.88
CA LEU A 340 -16.82 11.70 -4.81
C LEU A 340 -17.72 12.87 -5.21
N LEU A 341 -19.01 12.64 -5.44
CA LEU A 341 -19.98 13.68 -5.75
C LEU A 341 -20.14 14.68 -4.61
N ILE A 342 -20.31 14.21 -3.38
CA ILE A 342 -20.43 15.06 -2.19
C ILE A 342 -19.18 15.91 -2.02
N GLN A 343 -18.00 15.30 -2.13
CA GLN A 343 -16.72 16.01 -2.03
C GLN A 343 -16.56 17.05 -3.14
N THR A 344 -16.96 16.72 -4.37
CA THR A 344 -16.91 17.67 -5.49
C THR A 344 -17.78 18.91 -5.24
N ILE A 345 -18.96 18.75 -4.65
CA ILE A 345 -19.84 19.86 -4.25
C ILE A 345 -19.18 20.69 -3.14
N GLU A 346 -18.58 20.07 -2.12
CA GLU A 346 -17.85 20.79 -1.05
C GLU A 346 -16.67 21.61 -1.60
N TYR A 347 -15.86 21.02 -2.51
CA TYR A 347 -14.77 21.75 -3.17
C TYR A 347 -15.27 22.90 -4.03
N MET A 348 -16.36 22.71 -4.76
CA MET A 348 -17.00 23.76 -5.55
C MET A 348 -17.44 24.93 -4.67
N ALA A 349 -18.06 24.67 -3.54
CA ALA A 349 -18.42 25.72 -2.57
C ALA A 349 -17.17 26.49 -2.09
N GLY A 350 -16.06 25.80 -1.81
CA GLY A 350 -14.78 26.41 -1.46
C GLY A 350 -14.21 27.29 -2.58
N VAL A 351 -14.24 26.82 -3.83
CA VAL A 351 -13.80 27.60 -5.01
C VAL A 351 -14.67 28.85 -5.21
N ILE A 352 -15.98 28.73 -5.10
CA ILE A 352 -16.91 29.89 -5.19
C ILE A 352 -16.58 30.93 -4.11
N LEU A 353 -16.33 30.49 -2.86
CA LEU A 353 -15.94 31.38 -1.78
C LEU A 353 -14.63 32.12 -2.10
N LEU A 354 -13.61 31.40 -2.61
CA LEU A 354 -12.35 32.02 -3.05
C LEU A 354 -12.56 33.01 -4.19
N CYS A 355 -13.39 32.70 -5.18
CA CYS A 355 -13.75 33.60 -6.26
C CYS A 355 -14.44 34.85 -5.72
N LEU A 356 -15.33 34.71 -4.75
CA LEU A 356 -15.99 35.82 -4.07
C LEU A 356 -14.97 36.73 -3.37
N LEU A 357 -14.03 36.17 -2.62
CA LEU A 357 -12.96 36.91 -1.96
C LEU A 357 -12.09 37.67 -2.96
N LEU A 358 -11.73 37.04 -4.08
CA LEU A 358 -10.97 37.68 -5.15
C LEU A 358 -11.74 38.81 -5.82
N CYS A 359 -13.05 38.66 -6.06
CA CYS A 359 -13.91 39.69 -6.57
C CYS A 359 -14.01 40.87 -5.58
N LEU A 360 -14.21 40.60 -4.30
CA LEU A 360 -14.21 41.62 -3.24
C LEU A 360 -12.90 42.40 -3.18
N PHE A 361 -11.78 41.69 -3.23
CA PHE A 361 -10.45 42.31 -3.23
C PHE A 361 -10.25 43.20 -4.47
N THR A 362 -10.69 42.73 -5.64
CA THR A 362 -10.61 43.52 -6.88
C THR A 362 -11.45 44.79 -6.78
N VAL A 363 -12.70 44.69 -6.29
CA VAL A 363 -13.60 45.85 -6.11
C VAL A 363 -13.10 46.81 -5.03
N TRP A 364 -12.57 46.28 -3.91
CA TRP A 364 -11.95 47.09 -2.86
C TRP A 364 -10.79 47.94 -3.42
N ARG A 365 -9.94 47.33 -4.21
CA ARG A 365 -8.82 48.01 -4.90
C ARG A 365 -9.33 49.05 -5.88
N MET A 366 -10.48 48.81 -6.54
CA MET A 366 -11.13 49.75 -7.45
C MET A 366 -11.72 50.98 -6.73
N LYS A 367 -12.27 50.79 -5.54
CA LYS A 367 -12.84 51.93 -4.74
C LYS A 367 -11.77 52.95 -4.40
N HIS A 368 -10.53 52.51 -4.14
CA HIS A 368 -9.42 53.39 -3.81
C HIS A 368 -8.70 53.97 -5.02
N ALA A 369 -9.10 53.58 -6.28
CA ALA A 369 -8.58 54.21 -7.50
C ALA A 369 -9.36 55.50 -7.78
N SER A 370 -8.64 56.62 -7.96
CA SER A 370 -9.27 57.92 -8.29
C SER A 370 -9.98 57.84 -9.64
N ILE A 371 -11.12 58.49 -9.77
CA ILE A 371 -11.90 58.59 -11.02
C ILE A 371 -11.03 59.19 -12.14
N GLN A 372 -10.22 60.18 -11.79
CA GLN A 372 -9.30 60.87 -12.69
C GLN A 372 -8.22 59.89 -13.26
N SER A 373 -7.71 58.95 -12.46
CA SER A 373 -6.77 57.91 -12.91
C SER A 373 -7.42 56.85 -13.80
N SER A 374 -8.75 56.69 -13.73
CA SER A 374 -9.50 55.73 -14.54
C SER A 374 -9.88 56.31 -15.91
N ILE A 375 -10.08 57.63 -16.00
CA ILE A 375 -10.44 58.35 -17.22
C ILE A 375 -9.22 58.87 -17.94
N TYR A 376 -8.24 59.50 -17.22
CA TYR A 376 -7.00 59.98 -17.77
C TYR A 376 -5.87 58.99 -17.69
N LYS A 377 -5.33 58.58 -18.81
CA LYS A 377 -4.37 57.46 -19.03
C LYS A 377 -2.98 57.66 -18.40
N ASN A 378 -2.77 58.39 -17.29
CA ASN A 378 -1.44 58.77 -16.84
C ASN A 378 -0.85 58.03 -15.64
N LYS A 379 0.41 57.59 -15.80
CA LYS A 379 1.47 57.23 -14.83
C LYS A 379 1.32 56.02 -13.90
N SER A 380 0.18 55.37 -13.71
CA SER A 380 0.06 54.17 -12.84
C SER A 380 0.43 52.86 -13.57
N LYS A 381 0.86 52.90 -14.83
CA LYS A 381 1.09 51.74 -15.70
C LYS A 381 2.18 50.80 -15.21
N ARG A 382 3.28 51.32 -14.68
CA ARG A 382 4.51 50.54 -14.37
C ARG A 382 4.35 49.61 -13.15
N HIS A 383 3.58 50.02 -12.16
CA HIS A 383 3.38 49.23 -10.94
C HIS A 383 2.39 48.06 -11.16
N LYS A 384 1.32 48.28 -11.93
CA LYS A 384 0.34 47.25 -12.29
C LYS A 384 0.94 46.14 -13.15
N GLN A 385 1.86 46.46 -14.01
CA GLN A 385 2.60 45.53 -14.86
C GLN A 385 3.57 44.65 -14.04
N LYS A 386 4.20 45.21 -13.00
CA LYS A 386 5.09 44.47 -12.11
C LYS A 386 4.37 43.37 -11.36
N ILE A 387 3.17 43.62 -10.80
CA ILE A 387 2.39 42.59 -10.08
C ILE A 387 1.99 41.46 -11.02
N ARG A 388 1.49 41.77 -12.21
CA ARG A 388 1.14 40.76 -13.21
C ARG A 388 2.34 39.89 -13.57
N ASN A 389 3.49 40.51 -13.87
CA ASN A 389 4.70 39.76 -14.20
C ASN A 389 5.23 38.92 -13.05
N CYS A 390 5.08 39.38 -11.80
CA CYS A 390 5.41 38.61 -10.60
C CYS A 390 4.52 37.38 -10.48
N LEU A 391 3.20 37.53 -10.68
CA LEU A 391 2.26 36.41 -10.65
C LEU A 391 2.53 35.40 -11.77
N LEU A 392 2.82 35.85 -12.98
CA LEU A 392 3.26 34.96 -14.06
C LEU A 392 4.56 34.24 -13.70
N GLY A 393 5.52 34.97 -13.11
CA GLY A 393 6.76 34.35 -12.62
C GLY A 393 6.51 33.21 -11.61
N ILE A 394 5.58 33.40 -10.68
CA ILE A 394 5.18 32.36 -9.72
C ILE A 394 4.56 31.17 -10.45
N GLN A 395 3.68 31.39 -11.44
CA GLN A 395 3.10 30.31 -12.24
C GLN A 395 4.16 29.50 -13.00
N PHE A 396 5.11 30.20 -13.64
CA PHE A 396 6.24 29.53 -14.29
C PHE A 396 7.09 28.74 -13.31
N PHE A 397 7.35 29.28 -12.11
CA PHE A 397 8.11 28.58 -11.07
C PHE A 397 7.41 27.29 -10.65
N ILE A 398 6.09 27.33 -10.41
CA ILE A 398 5.30 26.14 -10.05
C ILE A 398 5.34 25.11 -11.20
N CYS A 399 5.17 25.56 -12.44
CA CYS A 399 5.25 24.69 -13.62
C CYS A 399 6.61 24.00 -13.73
N TRP A 400 7.71 24.76 -13.58
CA TRP A 400 9.07 24.21 -13.58
C TRP A 400 9.30 23.21 -12.45
N LEU A 401 8.78 23.50 -11.25
CA LEU A 401 8.86 22.60 -10.12
C LEU A 401 8.19 21.25 -10.44
N PHE A 402 7.00 21.25 -11.04
CA PHE A 402 6.34 20.03 -11.48
C PHE A 402 7.15 19.26 -12.54
N ILE A 403 7.69 19.96 -13.55
CA ILE A 403 8.49 19.31 -14.59
C ILE A 403 9.74 18.66 -13.99
N VAL A 404 10.48 19.37 -13.14
CA VAL A 404 11.70 18.85 -12.50
C VAL A 404 11.36 17.64 -11.62
N PHE A 405 10.27 17.72 -10.85
CA PHE A 405 9.85 16.62 -9.98
C PHE A 405 9.41 15.40 -10.78
N THR A 406 8.69 15.60 -11.90
CA THR A 406 8.31 14.52 -12.83
C THR A 406 9.53 13.84 -13.42
N VAL A 407 10.49 14.62 -13.90
CA VAL A 407 11.73 14.08 -14.49
C VAL A 407 12.54 13.30 -13.42
N ALA A 408 12.65 13.85 -12.20
CA ALA A 408 13.36 13.19 -11.11
C ALA A 408 12.72 11.84 -10.74
N LEU A 409 11.39 11.79 -10.59
CA LEU A 409 10.66 10.54 -10.32
C LEU A 409 10.75 9.55 -11.49
N TYR A 410 10.68 10.05 -12.72
CA TYR A 410 10.84 9.20 -13.90
C TYR A 410 12.22 8.52 -13.91
N LEU A 411 13.28 9.29 -13.68
CA LEU A 411 14.64 8.76 -13.64
C LEU A 411 14.84 7.80 -12.47
N GLN A 412 14.28 8.12 -11.30
CA GLN A 412 14.34 7.24 -10.11
C GLN A 412 13.60 5.94 -10.36
N ALA A 413 12.36 5.97 -10.84
CA ALA A 413 11.56 4.77 -11.09
C ALA A 413 12.20 3.88 -12.16
N ASN A 414 12.73 4.47 -13.24
CA ASN A 414 13.44 3.69 -14.25
C ASN A 414 14.72 3.06 -13.69
N LYS A 415 15.47 3.78 -12.85
CA LYS A 415 16.66 3.24 -12.19
C LYS A 415 16.30 2.07 -11.28
N THR A 416 15.25 2.21 -10.45
CA THR A 416 14.79 1.15 -9.54
C THR A 416 14.31 -0.07 -10.33
N GLY A 417 13.52 0.11 -11.39
CA GLY A 417 13.06 -0.98 -12.24
C GLY A 417 14.17 -1.75 -12.93
N SER A 418 15.15 -1.04 -13.46
CA SER A 418 16.29 -1.66 -14.12
C SER A 418 17.26 -2.36 -13.15
N THR A 419 17.19 -2.05 -11.85
CA THR A 419 18.03 -2.70 -10.84
C THR A 419 17.48 -4.05 -10.39
N LEU A 420 16.17 -4.29 -10.48
CA LEU A 420 15.57 -5.57 -10.15
C LEU A 420 15.94 -6.61 -11.22
N PHE A 421 16.46 -7.75 -10.77
CA PHE A 421 17.00 -8.79 -11.64
C PHE A 421 17.98 -8.21 -12.67
N ASN A 422 18.91 -7.42 -12.15
CA ASN A 422 19.86 -6.61 -12.92
C ASN A 422 20.78 -7.40 -13.84
N THR A 423 20.88 -8.70 -13.65
CA THR A 423 21.65 -9.63 -14.49
C THR A 423 20.91 -10.05 -15.78
N LEU A 424 19.61 -9.78 -15.85
CA LEU A 424 18.76 -10.05 -17.01
C LEU A 424 18.45 -8.76 -17.77
N THR A 425 18.42 -8.85 -19.09
CA THR A 425 17.94 -7.76 -19.95
C THR A 425 16.41 -7.66 -19.88
N GLU A 426 15.83 -6.51 -20.22
CA GLU A 426 14.36 -6.33 -20.25
C GLU A 426 13.67 -7.33 -21.17
N LYS A 427 14.32 -7.70 -22.27
CA LYS A 427 13.82 -8.71 -23.18
C LYS A 427 13.83 -10.11 -22.55
N GLU A 428 14.86 -10.48 -21.81
CA GLU A 428 14.89 -11.76 -21.09
C GLU A 428 13.84 -11.82 -19.99
N LYS A 429 13.60 -10.71 -19.27
CA LYS A 429 12.55 -10.62 -18.27
C LYS A 429 11.16 -10.85 -18.85
N SER A 430 10.87 -10.35 -20.06
CA SER A 430 9.61 -10.60 -20.77
C SER A 430 9.46 -12.02 -21.33
N GLU A 431 10.55 -12.79 -21.39
CA GLU A 431 10.59 -14.17 -21.87
C GLU A 431 10.62 -15.19 -20.71
N ILE A 432 10.52 -14.76 -19.46
CA ILE A 432 10.42 -15.63 -18.29
C ILE A 432 8.99 -15.57 -17.78
N ILE A 433 8.26 -16.70 -17.81
CA ILE A 433 6.91 -16.84 -17.25
C ILE A 433 7.03 -17.21 -15.77
N SER A 434 6.22 -16.55 -14.96
CA SER A 434 6.13 -16.64 -13.50
C SER A 434 4.81 -17.32 -13.13
N ILE A 435 4.87 -18.48 -12.48
CA ILE A 435 3.71 -19.31 -12.16
C ILE A 435 3.70 -19.58 -10.66
N PRO A 436 2.70 -19.08 -9.92
CA PRO A 436 2.49 -19.46 -8.53
C PRO A 436 2.13 -20.95 -8.45
N MET A 437 2.81 -21.67 -7.56
CA MET A 437 2.58 -23.09 -7.31
C MET A 437 2.30 -23.38 -5.83
N ASP A 438 2.02 -22.35 -5.02
CA ASP A 438 1.68 -22.49 -3.59
C ASP A 438 0.25 -23.00 -3.38
N TYR A 439 -0.17 -23.95 -4.20
CA TYR A 439 -1.47 -24.62 -4.06
C TYR A 439 -1.41 -25.63 -2.91
N ARG A 440 -2.07 -25.33 -1.80
CA ARG A 440 -2.02 -26.16 -0.58
C ARG A 440 -2.87 -27.41 -0.64
N PHE A 441 -3.89 -27.42 -1.51
CA PHE A 441 -4.72 -28.60 -1.75
C PHE A 441 -4.04 -29.66 -2.63
N MET A 442 -2.96 -29.30 -3.34
CA MET A 442 -2.22 -30.18 -4.24
C MET A 442 -0.94 -30.70 -3.55
N LYS A 443 -0.69 -32.01 -3.63
CA LYS A 443 0.56 -32.59 -3.12
C LYS A 443 1.75 -32.12 -3.95
N ASN A 444 2.92 -32.07 -3.32
CA ASN A 444 4.12 -31.59 -4.02
C ASN A 444 4.52 -32.47 -5.23
N ASP A 445 4.33 -33.80 -5.13
CA ASP A 445 4.59 -34.71 -6.24
C ASP A 445 3.65 -34.44 -7.44
N GLU A 446 2.41 -34.05 -7.18
CA GLU A 446 1.43 -33.67 -8.22
C GLU A 446 1.82 -32.35 -8.88
N LYS A 447 2.29 -31.37 -8.07
CA LYS A 447 2.82 -30.09 -8.60
C LYS A 447 4.04 -30.34 -9.49
N LEU A 448 4.98 -31.15 -9.02
CA LEU A 448 6.18 -31.48 -9.79
C LEU A 448 5.83 -32.21 -11.09
N ALA A 449 4.90 -33.16 -11.06
CA ALA A 449 4.43 -33.85 -12.26
C ALA A 449 3.75 -32.90 -13.25
N LEU A 450 2.96 -31.95 -12.76
CA LEU A 450 2.34 -30.92 -13.60
C LEU A 450 3.38 -29.99 -14.23
N ILE A 451 4.35 -29.51 -13.45
CA ILE A 451 5.46 -28.68 -13.95
C ILE A 451 6.29 -29.45 -14.98
N GLU A 452 6.54 -30.73 -14.74
CA GLU A 452 7.27 -31.56 -15.70
C GLU A 452 6.55 -31.68 -17.03
N ARG A 453 5.23 -31.93 -17.01
CA ARG A 453 4.39 -31.94 -18.22
C ARG A 453 4.38 -30.60 -18.96
N ILE A 454 4.28 -29.49 -18.23
CA ILE A 454 4.37 -28.14 -18.81
C ILE A 454 5.75 -27.93 -19.45
N SER A 455 6.82 -28.33 -18.78
CA SER A 455 8.21 -28.14 -19.25
C SER A 455 8.55 -28.93 -20.52
N GLN A 456 7.74 -29.92 -20.92
CA GLN A 456 7.91 -30.67 -22.17
C GLN A 456 7.52 -29.86 -23.42
N HIS A 457 6.96 -28.66 -23.26
CA HIS A 457 6.66 -27.80 -24.40
C HIS A 457 7.93 -27.39 -25.14
N PRO A 458 8.00 -27.50 -26.49
CA PRO A 458 9.24 -27.27 -27.24
C PRO A 458 9.79 -25.85 -27.15
N ASP A 459 8.95 -24.88 -26.85
CA ASP A 459 9.32 -23.48 -26.70
C ASP A 459 9.74 -23.09 -25.26
N ILE A 460 9.83 -24.05 -24.36
CA ILE A 460 10.40 -23.86 -23.01
C ILE A 460 11.84 -24.37 -23.02
N LYS A 461 12.78 -23.48 -22.72
CA LYS A 461 14.23 -23.79 -22.69
C LYS A 461 14.69 -24.33 -21.36
N ASP A 462 14.22 -23.75 -20.26
CA ASP A 462 14.64 -24.09 -18.91
C ASP A 462 13.54 -23.75 -17.90
N LYS A 463 13.59 -24.39 -16.75
CA LYS A 463 12.69 -24.15 -15.62
C LYS A 463 13.47 -23.94 -14.33
N MET A 464 12.94 -23.11 -13.46
CA MET A 464 13.51 -22.87 -12.14
C MET A 464 12.40 -22.96 -11.10
N LEU A 465 12.60 -23.79 -10.08
CA LEU A 465 11.68 -23.96 -8.97
C LEU A 465 12.14 -23.14 -7.76
N THR A 466 11.19 -22.54 -7.06
CA THR A 466 11.47 -21.74 -5.87
C THR A 466 10.40 -21.96 -4.81
N ASP A 467 10.69 -21.59 -3.57
CA ASP A 467 9.74 -21.64 -2.46
C ASP A 467 8.72 -20.48 -2.51
N ILE A 468 9.15 -19.34 -3.03
CA ILE A 468 8.33 -18.11 -3.12
C ILE A 468 8.61 -17.38 -4.44
N ASN A 469 7.73 -16.47 -4.82
CA ASN A 469 8.06 -15.43 -5.79
C ASN A 469 9.02 -14.43 -5.13
N TYR A 470 10.23 -14.31 -5.66
CA TYR A 470 11.29 -13.47 -5.07
C TYR A 470 10.95 -11.98 -4.99
N LEU A 471 9.97 -11.49 -5.76
CA LEU A 471 9.49 -10.11 -5.68
C LEU A 471 8.47 -9.88 -4.55
N LYS A 472 7.86 -10.97 -4.01
CA LYS A 472 6.81 -10.87 -2.98
C LYS A 472 7.34 -10.92 -1.54
N GLY A 473 8.62 -11.12 -1.36
CA GLY A 473 9.25 -11.05 -0.05
C GLY A 473 10.50 -11.91 0.04
N ILE A 474 11.56 -11.29 0.49
CA ILE A 474 12.80 -11.96 0.85
C ILE A 474 12.96 -11.78 2.35
N SER A 475 13.19 -12.86 3.06
CA SER A 475 13.35 -12.81 4.51
C SER A 475 14.72 -12.25 4.86
N GLY A 476 14.74 -11.10 5.55
CA GLY A 476 15.91 -10.67 6.29
C GLY A 476 16.11 -11.57 7.50
N THR A 477 17.33 -11.95 7.77
CA THR A 477 17.71 -12.71 8.97
C THR A 477 19.04 -12.23 9.51
N SER A 478 19.35 -12.64 10.73
CA SER A 478 20.65 -12.40 11.35
C SER A 478 21.49 -13.68 11.29
N MET A 479 22.69 -13.59 10.72
CA MET A 479 23.69 -14.66 10.75
C MET A 479 24.89 -14.22 11.57
N GLN A 480 25.54 -15.13 12.26
CA GLN A 480 26.70 -14.86 13.12
C GLN A 480 27.99 -15.32 12.44
N THR A 481 29.03 -14.51 12.53
CA THR A 481 30.37 -14.92 12.08
C THR A 481 31.11 -15.78 13.10
N GLU A 482 30.69 -15.74 14.36
CA GLU A 482 31.20 -16.56 15.46
C GLU A 482 30.02 -17.25 16.13
N LYS A 483 30.16 -18.56 16.33
CA LYS A 483 29.06 -19.36 16.94
C LYS A 483 28.70 -18.84 18.32
N ASP A 484 27.40 -18.66 18.56
CA ASP A 484 26.81 -18.22 19.82
C ASP A 484 27.25 -16.81 20.31
N ASN A 485 27.90 -16.03 19.42
CA ASN A 485 28.27 -14.63 19.70
C ASN A 485 27.31 -13.66 19.01
N ARG A 486 26.36 -13.10 19.75
CA ARG A 486 25.39 -12.13 19.22
C ARG A 486 26.02 -10.82 18.74
N GLU A 487 27.16 -10.41 19.29
CA GLU A 487 27.86 -9.20 18.83
C GLU A 487 28.47 -9.37 17.43
N SER A 488 28.65 -10.62 16.97
CA SER A 488 29.11 -10.94 15.63
C SER A 488 27.96 -11.06 14.60
N SER A 489 26.74 -10.65 14.97
CA SER A 489 25.56 -10.78 14.12
C SER A 489 25.59 -9.82 12.93
N LEU A 490 25.26 -10.36 11.76
CA LEU A 490 25.15 -9.67 10.48
C LEU A 490 23.73 -9.82 9.96
N GLU A 491 23.06 -8.73 9.70
CA GLU A 491 21.79 -8.77 8.98
C GLU A 491 22.04 -9.06 7.49
N VAL A 492 21.37 -10.05 6.97
CA VAL A 492 21.49 -10.50 5.58
C VAL A 492 20.13 -10.87 5.02
N ASN A 493 19.95 -10.74 3.72
CA ASN A 493 18.79 -11.28 3.02
C ASN A 493 19.10 -12.70 2.58
N ILE A 494 18.23 -13.65 2.95
CA ILE A 494 18.37 -15.07 2.55
C ILE A 494 17.49 -15.37 1.36
N MET A 495 18.07 -16.04 0.36
CA MET A 495 17.33 -16.66 -0.74
C MET A 495 17.65 -18.15 -0.79
N ASN A 496 16.60 -18.97 -0.70
CA ASN A 496 16.70 -20.40 -0.98
C ASN A 496 16.64 -20.60 -2.49
N VAL A 497 17.64 -21.25 -3.06
CA VAL A 497 17.80 -21.32 -4.52
C VAL A 497 18.09 -22.73 -5.00
N PRO A 498 17.58 -23.13 -6.19
CA PRO A 498 17.94 -24.39 -6.83
C PRO A 498 19.35 -24.34 -7.41
N ASN A 499 19.87 -25.50 -7.76
CA ASN A 499 21.23 -25.63 -8.30
C ASN A 499 21.44 -24.84 -9.61
N ASN A 500 20.41 -24.70 -10.45
CA ASN A 500 20.50 -23.97 -11.72
C ASN A 500 20.23 -22.46 -11.60
N PHE A 501 20.03 -21.93 -10.37
CA PHE A 501 19.67 -20.54 -10.14
C PHE A 501 20.62 -19.53 -10.80
N PHE A 502 21.93 -19.70 -10.58
CA PHE A 502 22.95 -18.77 -11.08
C PHE A 502 23.00 -18.75 -12.61
N GLU A 503 22.86 -19.92 -13.25
CA GLU A 503 22.80 -20.05 -14.70
C GLU A 503 21.49 -19.49 -15.26
N PHE A 504 20.34 -19.84 -14.65
CA PHE A 504 19.03 -19.38 -15.07
C PHE A 504 18.92 -17.84 -15.00
N MET A 505 19.44 -17.22 -13.94
CA MET A 505 19.40 -15.78 -13.72
C MET A 505 20.59 -15.02 -14.29
N ASN A 506 21.48 -15.69 -15.03
CA ASN A 506 22.70 -15.10 -15.60
C ASN A 506 23.59 -14.41 -14.55
N ILE A 507 23.72 -14.97 -13.34
CA ILE A 507 24.52 -14.40 -12.26
C ILE A 507 25.95 -14.92 -12.30
N PRO A 508 26.97 -14.11 -12.63
CA PRO A 508 28.36 -14.57 -12.68
C PRO A 508 28.93 -14.78 -11.28
N ILE A 509 29.63 -15.90 -11.08
CA ILE A 509 30.44 -16.13 -9.89
C ILE A 509 31.79 -15.43 -10.08
N LEU A 510 32.12 -14.52 -9.16
CA LEU A 510 33.34 -13.70 -9.21
C LEU A 510 34.52 -14.42 -8.60
N SER A 511 34.31 -15.22 -7.56
CA SER A 511 35.34 -16.05 -6.92
C SER A 511 34.72 -17.29 -6.28
N GLY A 512 35.48 -18.36 -6.14
CA GLY A 512 34.99 -19.62 -5.60
C GLY A 512 34.19 -20.45 -6.61
N HIS A 513 33.12 -21.10 -6.15
CA HIS A 513 32.27 -21.96 -6.99
C HIS A 513 30.77 -21.83 -6.57
N VAL A 514 29.86 -22.32 -7.42
CA VAL A 514 28.43 -22.44 -7.12
C VAL A 514 28.17 -23.48 -6.03
N LEU A 515 26.95 -23.47 -5.49
CA LEU A 515 26.48 -24.41 -4.48
C LEU A 515 26.63 -25.86 -4.97
N LYS A 516 27.23 -26.75 -4.11
CA LYS A 516 27.41 -28.17 -4.39
C LYS A 516 26.86 -29.04 -3.26
N THR A 517 26.94 -28.57 -2.04
CA THR A 517 26.48 -29.28 -0.84
C THR A 517 25.45 -28.47 -0.08
N ASN A 518 24.68 -29.14 0.80
CA ASN A 518 23.67 -28.45 1.62
C ASN A 518 24.26 -27.48 2.65
N SER A 519 25.57 -27.55 2.89
CA SER A 519 26.26 -26.62 3.79
C SER A 519 26.97 -25.48 3.04
N ASP A 520 26.86 -25.43 1.73
CA ASP A 520 27.42 -24.35 0.92
C ASP A 520 26.55 -23.11 0.97
N MET A 521 27.19 -21.95 0.84
CA MET A 521 26.56 -20.67 0.73
C MET A 521 27.27 -19.83 -0.32
N VAL A 522 26.54 -19.09 -1.13
CA VAL A 522 27.11 -18.06 -1.99
C VAL A 522 26.70 -16.70 -1.44
N ALA A 523 27.62 -15.75 -1.32
CA ALA A 523 27.36 -14.39 -0.90
C ALA A 523 27.45 -13.44 -2.10
N ASP A 524 26.68 -12.35 -2.12
CA ASP A 524 26.87 -11.30 -3.12
C ASP A 524 28.07 -10.39 -2.78
N ARG A 525 28.61 -9.71 -3.79
CA ARG A 525 29.71 -8.77 -3.62
C ARG A 525 29.37 -7.64 -2.65
N LYS A 526 28.12 -7.16 -2.64
CA LYS A 526 27.66 -6.08 -1.79
C LYS A 526 27.75 -6.42 -0.31
N LEU A 527 27.46 -7.66 0.08
CA LEU A 527 27.62 -8.13 1.45
C LEU A 527 29.09 -8.11 1.86
N VAL A 528 29.99 -8.59 0.98
CA VAL A 528 31.45 -8.59 1.22
C VAL A 528 31.98 -7.17 1.40
N GLU A 529 31.59 -6.23 0.54
CA GLU A 529 31.98 -4.82 0.62
C GLU A 529 31.48 -4.15 1.92
N ARG A 530 30.28 -4.49 2.36
CA ARG A 530 29.70 -3.97 3.61
C ARG A 530 30.46 -4.46 4.84
N ILE A 531 30.82 -5.73 4.87
CA ILE A 531 31.53 -6.35 6.01
C ILE A 531 33.00 -5.96 6.01
N LYS A 532 33.57 -5.58 4.86
CA LYS A 532 35.00 -5.25 4.67
C LYS A 532 35.95 -6.37 5.09
N LYS A 533 35.50 -7.61 4.97
CA LYS A 533 36.30 -8.83 5.20
C LYS A 533 36.10 -9.77 4.03
N ASP A 534 37.14 -10.55 3.71
CA ASP A 534 36.99 -11.66 2.78
C ASP A 534 36.15 -12.75 3.45
N LEU A 535 35.01 -13.07 2.84
CA LEU A 535 34.08 -14.07 3.35
C LEU A 535 34.31 -15.45 2.75
N LEU A 536 35.11 -15.56 1.69
CA LEU A 536 35.35 -16.86 1.03
C LEU A 536 36.00 -17.86 2.00
N GLY A 537 35.39 -19.04 2.15
CA GLY A 537 35.80 -20.06 3.10
C GLY A 537 35.39 -19.78 4.56
N THR A 538 34.73 -18.67 4.87
CA THR A 538 34.24 -18.38 6.23
C THR A 538 32.94 -19.13 6.49
N THR A 539 32.76 -19.66 7.71
CA THR A 539 31.49 -20.26 8.14
C THR A 539 30.61 -19.21 8.82
N LEU A 540 29.37 -19.09 8.37
CA LEU A 540 28.34 -18.30 9.01
C LEU A 540 27.32 -19.21 9.71
N TYR A 541 26.84 -18.78 10.86
CA TYR A 541 25.96 -19.56 11.72
C TYR A 541 24.58 -18.91 11.77
N ASN A 542 23.55 -19.73 11.59
CA ASN A 542 22.16 -19.36 11.82
C ASN A 542 21.60 -20.33 12.85
N TYR A 543 21.00 -19.85 13.92
CA TYR A 543 20.38 -20.57 15.07
C TYR A 543 20.69 -22.08 15.23
N GLN A 544 20.50 -22.90 14.21
CA GLN A 544 20.66 -24.36 14.22
C GLN A 544 21.64 -24.86 13.17
N ASP A 545 21.88 -24.07 12.11
CA ASP A 545 22.64 -24.48 10.95
C ASP A 545 23.93 -23.67 10.80
N SER A 546 24.87 -24.24 10.10
CA SER A 546 26.12 -23.57 9.71
C SER A 546 26.40 -23.75 8.22
N TYR A 547 26.75 -22.64 7.58
CA TYR A 547 27.00 -22.62 6.14
C TYR A 547 28.39 -22.04 5.85
N THR A 548 29.10 -22.65 4.92
CA THR A 548 30.42 -22.16 4.50
C THR A 548 30.29 -21.38 3.19
N VAL A 549 30.80 -20.17 3.16
CA VAL A 549 30.82 -19.35 1.94
C VAL A 549 31.76 -19.96 0.91
N CYS A 550 31.18 -20.67 -0.06
CA CYS A 550 31.90 -21.36 -1.12
C CYS A 550 32.14 -20.51 -2.37
N GLY A 551 31.39 -19.41 -2.51
CA GLY A 551 31.50 -18.51 -3.66
C GLY A 551 31.02 -17.11 -3.37
N ILE A 552 31.52 -16.18 -4.18
CA ILE A 552 31.06 -14.79 -4.19
C ILE A 552 30.53 -14.48 -5.59
N CYS A 553 29.29 -14.04 -5.69
CA CYS A 553 28.67 -13.68 -6.96
C CYS A 553 28.63 -12.15 -7.18
N SER A 554 28.26 -11.73 -8.38
CA SER A 554 27.97 -10.34 -8.68
C SER A 554 26.73 -9.87 -7.89
N ASP A 555 26.57 -8.55 -7.77
CA ASP A 555 25.40 -7.96 -7.11
C ASP A 555 24.12 -8.41 -7.82
N PHE A 556 23.20 -8.90 -7.03
CA PHE A 556 21.88 -9.31 -7.48
C PHE A 556 20.84 -8.59 -6.65
N VAL A 557 19.79 -8.10 -7.27
CA VAL A 557 18.73 -7.35 -6.61
C VAL A 557 17.39 -7.96 -6.98
N ALA A 558 16.69 -8.53 -6.00
CA ALA A 558 15.35 -9.07 -6.17
C ALA A 558 14.29 -8.32 -5.33
N ASP A 559 14.70 -7.48 -4.39
CA ASP A 559 13.81 -6.73 -3.52
C ASP A 559 14.02 -5.22 -3.71
N THR A 560 12.90 -4.48 -3.80
CA THR A 560 12.90 -3.02 -3.98
C THR A 560 13.31 -2.28 -2.70
N TYR A 561 12.99 -2.83 -1.52
CA TYR A 561 13.08 -2.13 -0.23
C TYR A 561 14.31 -2.53 0.59
N ASN A 562 14.82 -3.76 0.47
CA ASN A 562 15.92 -4.29 1.28
C ASN A 562 17.28 -4.35 0.55
N GLN A 563 17.53 -3.41 -0.35
CA GLN A 563 18.74 -3.40 -1.18
C GLN A 563 20.05 -3.17 -0.40
N SER A 564 19.99 -2.68 0.84
CA SER A 564 21.19 -2.28 1.58
C SER A 564 21.93 -3.43 2.27
N GLN A 565 21.27 -4.55 2.56
CA GLN A 565 21.80 -5.59 3.43
C GLN A 565 22.72 -6.60 2.71
N GLY A 566 22.58 -6.78 1.39
CA GLY A 566 23.25 -7.82 0.61
C GLY A 566 22.55 -9.17 0.76
N PHE A 567 22.88 -10.10 -0.16
CA PHE A 567 22.22 -11.40 -0.26
C PHE A 567 23.15 -12.55 0.07
N VAL A 568 22.58 -13.58 0.69
CA VAL A 568 23.16 -14.90 0.78
C VAL A 568 22.22 -15.92 0.12
N PHE A 569 22.78 -16.81 -0.66
CA PHE A 569 22.07 -17.83 -1.40
C PHE A 569 22.36 -19.19 -0.77
N LEU A 570 21.29 -19.86 -0.33
CA LEU A 570 21.35 -21.18 0.29
C LEU A 570 20.79 -22.24 -0.64
N PRO A 571 21.37 -23.44 -0.69
CA PRO A 571 20.85 -24.52 -1.51
C PRO A 571 19.51 -25.01 -0.98
N CYS A 572 18.55 -25.22 -1.85
CA CYS A 572 17.26 -25.80 -1.51
C CYS A 572 16.89 -26.89 -2.53
N ASP A 573 16.48 -28.04 -2.00
CA ASP A 573 15.88 -29.10 -2.80
C ASP A 573 14.37 -28.97 -2.77
N PHE A 574 13.78 -28.52 -3.87
CA PHE A 574 12.33 -28.30 -4.01
C PHE A 574 11.52 -29.60 -4.16
N LYS A 575 12.15 -30.75 -3.97
CA LYS A 575 11.48 -32.06 -3.95
C LYS A 575 10.36 -32.11 -2.89
N TYR A 576 10.53 -31.40 -1.76
CA TYR A 576 9.58 -31.43 -0.65
C TYR A 576 8.55 -30.30 -0.69
N TYR A 577 8.86 -29.19 -1.31
CA TYR A 577 7.96 -28.06 -1.42
C TYR A 577 8.33 -27.14 -2.60
N VAL A 578 7.36 -26.90 -3.47
CA VAL A 578 7.44 -25.91 -4.55
C VAL A 578 6.35 -24.88 -4.32
N GLY A 579 6.72 -23.62 -4.18
CA GLY A 579 5.79 -22.50 -4.05
C GLY A 579 5.68 -21.65 -5.31
N HIS A 580 6.72 -21.71 -6.17
CA HIS A 580 6.75 -20.92 -7.41
C HIS A 580 7.58 -21.61 -8.49
N CYS A 581 7.25 -21.35 -9.75
CA CYS A 581 7.99 -21.84 -10.90
C CYS A 581 8.22 -20.73 -11.91
N TYR A 582 9.47 -20.58 -12.36
CA TYR A 582 9.82 -19.71 -13.47
C TYR A 582 10.17 -20.56 -14.68
N LEU A 583 9.63 -20.22 -15.85
CA LEU A 583 9.87 -20.90 -17.12
C LEU A 583 10.56 -19.93 -18.08
N LYS A 584 11.74 -20.27 -18.56
CA LYS A 584 12.47 -19.50 -19.57
C LYS A 584 12.05 -19.94 -20.96
N CYS A 585 11.45 -19.05 -21.71
CA CYS A 585 10.90 -19.35 -23.04
C CYS A 585 11.92 -19.11 -24.16
N VAL A 586 11.63 -19.69 -25.33
CA VAL A 586 12.31 -19.32 -26.58
C VAL A 586 11.96 -17.85 -26.90
N PRO A 587 12.92 -17.02 -27.35
CA PRO A 587 12.68 -15.63 -27.68
C PRO A 587 11.48 -15.42 -28.61
N GLY A 588 10.53 -14.57 -28.18
CA GLY A 588 9.31 -14.25 -28.92
C GLY A 588 8.18 -15.26 -28.82
N LYS A 589 8.30 -16.28 -27.92
CA LYS A 589 7.29 -17.34 -27.72
C LYS A 589 6.59 -17.28 -26.35
N ALA A 590 6.85 -16.27 -25.55
CA ALA A 590 6.28 -16.16 -24.22
C ALA A 590 4.74 -16.18 -24.22
N GLU A 591 4.07 -15.44 -25.09
CA GLU A 591 2.60 -15.38 -25.18
C GLU A 591 1.98 -16.75 -25.56
N GLU A 592 2.61 -17.50 -26.48
CA GLU A 592 2.14 -18.84 -26.88
C GLU A 592 2.29 -19.84 -25.72
N VAL A 593 3.42 -19.77 -25.00
CA VAL A 593 3.69 -20.63 -23.85
C VAL A 593 2.77 -20.24 -22.67
N GLU A 594 2.53 -18.96 -22.44
CA GLU A 594 1.59 -18.50 -21.40
C GLU A 594 0.18 -19.03 -21.63
N ALA A 595 -0.33 -18.93 -22.86
CA ALA A 595 -1.63 -19.48 -23.23
C ALA A 595 -1.70 -21.01 -23.04
N PHE A 596 -0.63 -21.71 -23.38
CA PHE A 596 -0.51 -23.16 -23.14
C PHE A 596 -0.50 -23.48 -21.64
N VAL A 597 0.31 -22.77 -20.83
CA VAL A 597 0.38 -22.95 -19.38
C VAL A 597 -0.98 -22.69 -18.74
N LYS A 598 -1.65 -21.62 -19.13
CA LYS A 598 -2.99 -21.27 -18.65
C LYS A 598 -3.98 -22.41 -18.89
N LYS A 599 -4.03 -22.93 -20.10
CA LYS A 599 -4.87 -24.08 -20.45
C LYS A 599 -4.55 -25.32 -19.61
N MET A 600 -3.27 -25.64 -19.45
CA MET A 600 -2.82 -26.77 -18.64
C MET A 600 -3.22 -26.62 -17.18
N LEU A 601 -3.15 -25.42 -16.63
CA LEU A 601 -3.58 -25.15 -15.25
C LEU A 601 -5.10 -25.20 -15.13
N GLU A 602 -5.87 -24.62 -16.05
CA GLU A 602 -7.34 -24.70 -16.08
C GLU A 602 -7.86 -26.15 -16.14
N GLU A 603 -7.16 -27.04 -16.84
CA GLU A 603 -7.51 -28.46 -16.94
C GLU A 603 -7.19 -29.28 -15.67
N ASN A 604 -6.23 -28.82 -14.85
CA ASN A 604 -5.73 -29.57 -13.69
C ASN A 604 -6.06 -28.96 -12.34
N LEU A 605 -6.55 -27.73 -12.30
CA LEU A 605 -6.91 -27.01 -11.08
C LEU A 605 -8.44 -26.82 -10.97
N PRO A 606 -8.97 -26.80 -9.74
CA PRO A 606 -10.38 -26.50 -9.53
C PRO A 606 -10.76 -25.09 -10.03
N PRO A 607 -12.00 -24.90 -10.52
CA PRO A 607 -12.46 -23.62 -11.07
C PRO A 607 -12.53 -22.48 -10.03
N SER A 608 -12.48 -22.82 -8.73
CA SER A 608 -12.44 -21.86 -7.62
C SER A 608 -11.08 -21.17 -7.49
N ILE A 609 -10.03 -21.72 -8.10
CA ILE A 609 -8.68 -21.17 -8.05
C ILE A 609 -8.51 -20.08 -9.10
N GLN A 610 -8.11 -18.90 -8.66
CA GLN A 610 -7.75 -17.80 -9.56
C GLN A 610 -6.33 -18.01 -10.08
N LEU A 611 -6.19 -18.16 -11.40
CA LEU A 611 -4.89 -18.30 -12.05
C LEU A 611 -4.23 -16.92 -12.21
N HIS A 612 -3.03 -16.80 -11.67
CA HIS A 612 -2.17 -15.63 -11.84
C HIS A 612 -0.89 -16.07 -12.56
N ILE A 613 -0.92 -16.03 -13.88
CA ILE A 613 0.25 -16.25 -14.72
C ILE A 613 0.69 -14.89 -15.23
N SER A 614 1.97 -14.61 -15.18
CA SER A 614 2.55 -13.33 -15.60
C SER A 614 3.94 -13.57 -16.16
N THR A 615 4.48 -12.58 -16.83
CA THR A 615 5.91 -12.54 -17.11
C THR A 615 6.67 -11.96 -15.92
N LEU A 616 7.96 -12.26 -15.78
CA LEU A 616 8.81 -11.65 -14.75
C LEU A 616 8.83 -10.13 -14.88
N GLN A 617 8.70 -9.60 -16.11
CA GLN A 617 8.61 -8.16 -16.34
C GLN A 617 7.32 -7.57 -15.78
N GLU A 618 6.18 -8.26 -15.95
CA GLU A 618 4.90 -7.84 -15.36
C GLU A 618 4.91 -7.92 -13.84
N ASP A 619 5.50 -8.96 -13.27
CA ASP A 619 5.69 -9.08 -11.81
C ASP A 619 6.52 -7.90 -11.27
N ILE A 620 7.58 -7.51 -11.95
CA ILE A 620 8.39 -6.32 -11.60
C ILE A 620 7.54 -5.05 -11.69
N HIS A 621 6.73 -4.91 -12.74
CA HIS A 621 5.81 -3.77 -12.87
C HIS A 621 4.77 -3.71 -11.75
N GLN A 622 4.24 -4.86 -11.32
CA GLN A 622 3.32 -4.95 -10.20
C GLN A 622 4.01 -4.62 -8.86
N ALA A 623 5.21 -5.14 -8.63
CA ALA A 623 5.99 -4.80 -7.44
C ALA A 623 6.29 -3.30 -7.33
N GLN A 624 6.34 -2.59 -8.46
CA GLN A 624 6.54 -1.15 -8.55
C GLN A 624 5.25 -0.35 -8.78
N ALA A 625 4.08 -0.97 -8.60
CA ALA A 625 2.80 -0.33 -8.91
C ALA A 625 2.61 1.01 -8.21
N ILE A 626 3.04 1.14 -6.95
CA ILE A 626 2.97 2.38 -6.18
C ILE A 626 3.78 3.50 -6.85
N GLU A 627 5.04 3.22 -7.18
CA GLU A 627 5.95 4.18 -7.80
C GLU A 627 5.46 4.58 -9.19
N ASN A 628 4.96 3.63 -9.97
CA ASN A 628 4.40 3.86 -11.30
C ASN A 628 3.10 4.67 -11.24
N ASN A 629 2.23 4.40 -10.28
CA ASN A 629 1.00 5.17 -10.06
C ASN A 629 1.31 6.61 -9.63
N MET A 630 2.26 6.81 -8.72
CA MET A 630 2.73 8.15 -8.34
C MET A 630 3.29 8.92 -9.54
N LYS A 631 4.12 8.29 -10.34
CA LYS A 631 4.69 8.85 -11.56
C LYS A 631 3.59 9.28 -12.54
N GLY A 632 2.57 8.44 -12.75
CA GLY A 632 1.41 8.75 -13.59
C GLY A 632 0.62 9.96 -13.08
N ILE A 633 0.33 10.02 -11.79
CA ILE A 633 -0.38 11.13 -11.15
C ILE A 633 0.40 12.45 -11.31
N ILE A 634 1.69 12.44 -11.02
CA ILE A 634 2.52 13.66 -11.10
C ILE A 634 2.72 14.10 -12.55
N LEU A 635 2.88 13.16 -13.49
CA LEU A 635 2.93 13.47 -14.92
C LEU A 635 1.65 14.14 -15.40
N PHE A 636 0.49 13.61 -15.02
CA PHE A 636 -0.81 14.20 -15.33
C PHE A 636 -0.92 15.62 -14.79
N PHE A 637 -0.57 15.84 -13.54
CA PHE A 637 -0.62 17.16 -12.92
C PHE A 637 0.40 18.13 -13.51
N SER A 638 1.57 17.67 -13.93
CA SER A 638 2.55 18.47 -14.66
C SER A 638 1.99 18.96 -15.99
N PHE A 639 1.31 18.08 -16.72
CA PHE A 639 0.66 18.43 -17.98
C PHE A 639 -0.45 19.45 -17.78
N VAL A 640 -1.30 19.26 -16.77
CA VAL A 640 -2.36 20.22 -16.41
C VAL A 640 -1.77 21.58 -16.02
N SER A 641 -0.72 21.60 -15.19
CA SER A 641 -0.02 22.83 -14.79
C SER A 641 0.57 23.58 -15.99
N LEU A 642 1.15 22.83 -16.94
CA LEU A 642 1.68 23.41 -18.18
C LEU A 642 0.58 24.08 -19.02
N ILE A 643 -0.56 23.40 -19.23
CA ILE A 643 -1.70 23.98 -19.96
C ILE A 643 -2.19 25.25 -19.28
N ILE A 644 -2.39 25.23 -17.95
CA ILE A 644 -2.87 26.41 -17.20
C ILE A 644 -1.86 27.56 -17.34
N THR A 645 -0.57 27.28 -17.29
CA THR A 645 0.49 28.29 -17.45
C THR A 645 0.49 28.87 -18.85
N LEU A 646 0.35 28.05 -19.90
CA LEU A 646 0.26 28.50 -21.29
C LEU A 646 -0.97 29.40 -21.52
N LEU A 647 -2.13 29.02 -20.96
CA LEU A 647 -3.35 29.84 -21.00
C LEU A 647 -3.15 31.18 -20.28
N GLY A 648 -2.45 31.21 -19.17
CA GLY A 648 -2.08 32.44 -18.46
C GLY A 648 -1.21 33.37 -19.29
N VAL A 649 -0.20 32.83 -19.96
CA VAL A 649 0.67 33.55 -20.88
C VAL A 649 -0.11 34.09 -22.09
N TYR A 650 -0.92 33.23 -22.71
CA TYR A 650 -1.79 33.62 -23.82
C TYR A 650 -2.71 34.80 -23.44
N SER A 651 -3.39 34.69 -22.30
CA SER A 651 -4.25 35.77 -21.77
C SER A 651 -3.47 37.05 -21.54
N ALA A 652 -2.26 36.98 -21.00
CA ALA A 652 -1.41 38.16 -20.78
C ALA A 652 -0.96 38.81 -22.08
N ILE A 653 -0.57 38.01 -23.08
CA ILE A 653 -0.14 38.51 -24.41
C ILE A 653 -1.34 39.16 -25.14
N THR A 654 -2.49 38.53 -25.18
CA THR A 654 -3.71 39.04 -25.82
C THR A 654 -4.10 40.39 -25.23
N LEU A 655 -4.08 40.52 -23.90
CA LEU A 655 -4.36 41.78 -23.22
C LEU A 655 -3.34 42.86 -23.56
N ASP A 656 -2.06 42.54 -23.68
CA ASP A 656 -1.03 43.51 -24.09
C ASP A 656 -1.18 43.92 -25.56
N THR A 657 -1.53 43.00 -26.44
CA THR A 657 -1.73 43.26 -27.87
C THR A 657 -2.96 44.16 -28.10
N GLU A 658 -4.11 43.84 -27.52
CA GLU A 658 -5.32 44.70 -27.59
C GLU A 658 -5.06 46.10 -27.07
N ARG A 659 -4.21 46.21 -26.08
CA ARG A 659 -3.85 47.51 -25.51
C ARG A 659 -2.97 48.32 -26.43
N ARG A 660 -1.97 47.70 -27.09
CA ARG A 660 -1.10 48.36 -28.07
C ARG A 660 -1.84 48.78 -29.34
N GLN A 661 -2.85 48.01 -29.76
CA GLN A 661 -3.73 48.36 -30.87
C GLN A 661 -4.59 49.60 -30.59
N LYS A 662 -4.93 49.82 -29.29
CA LYS A 662 -5.72 50.99 -28.87
C LYS A 662 -4.85 52.21 -28.53
N GLU A 663 -3.53 52.06 -28.46
CA GLU A 663 -2.54 53.14 -28.34
C GLU A 663 -2.09 53.65 -29.70
#